data_0dbac29800219ce67904d0de418ae2eb
#
_entry.id   0dbac29800219ce67904d0de418ae2eb
#
_cell.length_a   1.000
_cell.length_b   1.000
_cell.length_c   1.000
_cell.angle_alpha   90.00
_cell.angle_beta   90.00
_cell.angle_gamma   90.00
#
_symmetry.space_group_name_H-M   'P 1'
#
loop_
_entity.id
_entity.type
_entity.pdbx_description
1 polymer ?
#
loop_
_entity_poly.entity_id
_entity_poly.type
_entity_poly.pdbx_seq_one_letter_code
_entity_poly.pdbx_strand_id
1 'polypeptide(L)'
;MENLVFFKKFYLDKEKDIVVNLFKSNKPNELTYILRTPNHNSGNLITNLAKVANVETVKDENDLKIITGHLPALINDDGEEVYIFRLGGIKIANIYPNGKIERKAKIPAIIKLLMAQTKDYKLPIDKTIIKSYILKESKFKTDLHTHINQILQPDTLIALGIAHQVEYSLYRIRKLGLKITKKQDTFLSNKRKTVEKKYSNSELEGKELERKINDETTINIADLILNNPENSDENITKIRNSLVLFKDGQAVFTNLEKTIQYIYAIIRGKTVNDNEKIDLNIDKINKIEDLDVKTALLKMLDDKKPESVYKNNSMYQDMLLWIARDYQKQGIKYVEMASTTLLRGEAGFVNLAETSEIMPEIEKETGVKLRYLAAVSRTLFTSKQIAESSAVIKAVAKSPYVVGMDLVGEEINNVTEFTEIIDEIVKYAVYEDKEFTIRIHAGETDSYKDNVEKALDCIKICVPNGEKAPQFRIGHGLYVPDLNSKEGKRIINKMKDLDVVLEFQLTSNVRLNNLINLSNHPIKKYLEAGVKCVQGTDGCGFYGIDTIDEQIALRNLLDINYEDFAKMREVEDEIISRREKYFEEKSKKFEEFLNGRDIVEALAEEKEKNLADVEEPETEESSNTLNSYNIFKKRVKEFPLDKTPIVIAGGSFNSKGRRTTLNENTKKALKELLEKIDNKNTYILIGHKMQGYERAVLDISKELNKKFNVTAVVPKYISEDVKENLDNNQDLTGVYVCPDPSELGIYKSFNYEIFERTNSVVVAFDGNSPVSNLIQEAKNGKGKAKIYVNSDVEILKEKADSLDGYVRLFDSNTSLANEILEDNPNLKIK
;
A
#
# COMPACT_ATOMS: atom_id res chain seq x y z
N MET A 1 19.16 -35.20 -14.80
CA MET A 1 17.90 -35.58 -14.10
C MET A 1 17.92 -37.01 -13.57
N GLU A 2 19.07 -37.58 -13.39
CA GLU A 2 19.22 -38.90 -12.82
C GLU A 2 19.05 -38.84 -11.32
N ASN A 3 18.12 -39.66 -10.80
CA ASN A 3 17.80 -39.90 -9.37
C ASN A 3 16.75 -38.97 -8.71
N LEU A 4 15.83 -38.35 -9.44
CA LEU A 4 14.69 -37.69 -8.84
C LEU A 4 13.59 -38.70 -8.50
N VAL A 5 13.22 -38.81 -7.23
CA VAL A 5 12.13 -39.68 -6.78
C VAL A 5 10.83 -38.88 -6.77
N PHE A 6 9.85 -39.32 -7.57
CA PHE A 6 8.54 -38.67 -7.61
C PHE A 6 7.91 -38.62 -6.20
N PHE A 7 7.46 -37.43 -5.82
CA PHE A 7 6.87 -37.19 -4.51
C PHE A 7 5.38 -36.95 -4.59
N LYS A 8 4.97 -35.93 -5.36
CA LYS A 8 3.55 -35.54 -5.48
C LYS A 8 3.32 -34.75 -6.75
N LYS A 9 2.05 -34.61 -7.16
CA LYS A 9 1.66 -33.67 -8.21
C LYS A 9 0.42 -32.87 -7.80
N PHE A 10 0.29 -31.65 -8.33
CA PHE A 10 -0.94 -30.88 -8.24
C PHE A 10 -1.12 -30.03 -9.51
N TYR A 11 -2.36 -29.71 -9.82
CA TYR A 11 -2.67 -28.84 -10.94
C TYR A 11 -2.78 -27.40 -10.48
N LEU A 12 -2.08 -26.50 -11.16
CA LEU A 12 -2.32 -25.08 -11.05
C LEU A 12 -3.64 -24.74 -11.76
N ASP A 13 -3.82 -25.25 -12.96
CA ASP A 13 -5.07 -25.19 -13.74
C ASP A 13 -5.30 -26.53 -14.44
N LYS A 14 -6.38 -27.20 -14.08
CA LYS A 14 -6.69 -28.51 -14.64
C LYS A 14 -7.25 -28.42 -16.05
N GLU A 15 -8.01 -27.36 -16.35
CA GLU A 15 -8.61 -27.16 -17.68
C GLU A 15 -7.57 -26.78 -18.73
N LYS A 16 -6.52 -26.06 -18.30
CA LYS A 16 -5.40 -25.64 -19.16
C LYS A 16 -4.19 -26.58 -19.10
N ASP A 17 -4.34 -27.71 -18.44
CA ASP A 17 -3.28 -28.71 -18.25
C ASP A 17 -1.95 -28.17 -17.71
N ILE A 18 -2.06 -27.27 -16.74
CA ILE A 18 -0.88 -26.72 -16.07
C ILE A 18 -0.63 -27.50 -14.80
N VAL A 19 0.43 -28.27 -14.80
CA VAL A 19 0.72 -29.22 -13.74
C VAL A 19 2.10 -28.99 -13.11
N VAL A 20 2.17 -29.09 -11.79
CA VAL A 20 3.40 -29.11 -11.01
C VAL A 20 3.64 -30.54 -10.51
N ASN A 21 4.74 -31.13 -10.92
CA ASN A 21 5.23 -32.38 -10.39
C ASN A 21 6.35 -32.09 -9.40
N LEU A 22 6.27 -32.68 -8.22
CA LEU A 22 7.24 -32.54 -7.16
C LEU A 22 8.06 -33.80 -7.00
N PHE A 23 9.35 -33.65 -6.77
CA PHE A 23 10.30 -34.72 -6.60
C PHE A 23 11.14 -34.49 -5.35
N LYS A 24 11.53 -35.55 -4.66
CA LYS A 24 12.54 -35.46 -3.61
C LYS A 24 13.90 -35.26 -4.28
N SER A 25 14.60 -34.22 -3.85
CA SER A 25 15.96 -33.93 -4.30
C SER A 25 16.97 -34.79 -3.51
N ASN A 26 18.16 -34.97 -4.07
CA ASN A 26 19.28 -35.56 -3.35
C ASN A 26 19.83 -34.64 -2.25
N LYS A 27 19.43 -33.40 -2.24
CA LYS A 27 19.73 -32.45 -1.15
C LYS A 27 18.70 -32.61 -0.03
N PRO A 28 19.13 -32.77 1.23
CA PRO A 28 18.22 -32.78 2.34
C PRO A 28 17.44 -31.46 2.42
N ASN A 29 16.18 -31.55 2.82
CA ASN A 29 15.31 -30.39 3.04
C ASN A 29 15.05 -29.53 1.78
N GLU A 30 15.01 -30.16 0.61
CA GLU A 30 14.68 -29.51 -0.66
C GLU A 30 13.80 -30.41 -1.54
N LEU A 31 12.77 -29.84 -2.16
CA LEU A 31 12.03 -30.47 -3.23
C LEU A 31 12.41 -29.86 -4.58
N THR A 32 12.54 -30.68 -5.62
CA THR A 32 12.60 -30.22 -7.00
C THR A 32 11.18 -30.19 -7.55
N TYR A 33 10.77 -29.11 -8.20
CA TYR A 33 9.52 -29.07 -8.94
C TYR A 33 9.78 -29.04 -10.45
N ILE A 34 8.90 -29.70 -11.21
CA ILE A 34 8.83 -29.60 -12.67
C ILE A 34 7.42 -29.14 -13.01
N LEU A 35 7.31 -27.90 -13.48
CA LEU A 35 6.07 -27.34 -13.98
C LEU A 35 6.00 -27.49 -15.49
N ARG A 36 4.87 -27.98 -15.99
CA ARG A 36 4.55 -28.09 -17.41
C ARG A 36 3.38 -27.17 -17.73
N THR A 37 3.53 -26.39 -18.79
CA THR A 37 2.48 -25.46 -19.28
C THR A 37 2.54 -25.36 -20.80
N PRO A 38 1.42 -25.23 -21.50
CA PRO A 38 1.42 -24.94 -22.92
C PRO A 38 2.19 -23.67 -23.26
N ASN A 39 2.93 -23.65 -24.37
CA ASN A 39 3.82 -22.54 -24.76
C ASN A 39 3.10 -21.20 -24.88
N HIS A 40 1.88 -21.19 -25.41
CA HIS A 40 1.09 -19.98 -25.60
C HIS A 40 0.64 -19.30 -24.31
N ASN A 41 0.78 -19.97 -23.16
CA ASN A 41 0.37 -19.48 -21.85
C ASN A 41 1.55 -19.25 -20.89
N SER A 42 2.79 -19.39 -21.37
CA SER A 42 3.94 -19.56 -20.48
C SER A 42 4.66 -18.28 -20.08
N GLY A 43 4.53 -17.20 -20.84
CA GLY A 43 5.38 -16.01 -20.66
C GLY A 43 5.34 -15.42 -19.25
N ASN A 44 4.18 -15.01 -18.78
CA ASN A 44 4.03 -14.40 -17.44
C ASN A 44 4.25 -15.42 -16.32
N LEU A 45 3.87 -16.68 -16.55
CA LEU A 45 4.10 -17.73 -15.57
C LEU A 45 5.59 -17.94 -15.29
N ILE A 46 6.41 -17.95 -16.35
CA ILE A 46 7.87 -18.09 -16.23
C ILE A 46 8.45 -16.92 -15.44
N THR A 47 8.08 -15.72 -15.81
CA THR A 47 8.58 -14.50 -15.17
C THR A 47 8.20 -14.44 -13.70
N ASN A 48 6.97 -14.83 -13.35
CA ASN A 48 6.51 -14.89 -11.97
C ASN A 48 7.17 -16.00 -11.14
N LEU A 49 7.43 -17.16 -11.76
CA LEU A 49 8.17 -18.26 -11.10
C LEU A 49 9.64 -17.94 -10.89
N ALA A 50 10.31 -17.33 -11.88
CA ALA A 50 11.74 -17.02 -11.82
C ALA A 50 12.15 -16.19 -10.61
N LYS A 51 11.22 -15.38 -10.06
CA LYS A 51 11.50 -14.50 -8.93
C LYS A 51 11.33 -15.14 -7.56
N VAL A 52 10.53 -16.18 -7.45
CA VAL A 52 10.03 -16.64 -6.13
C VAL A 52 10.26 -18.12 -5.89
N ALA A 53 10.46 -18.91 -6.93
CA ALA A 53 10.53 -20.37 -6.81
C ALA A 53 11.89 -20.95 -7.23
N ASN A 54 12.97 -20.18 -7.22
CA ASN A 54 14.32 -20.63 -7.57
C ASN A 54 14.33 -21.45 -8.88
N VAL A 55 13.88 -20.86 -9.98
CA VAL A 55 13.89 -21.49 -11.31
C VAL A 55 15.32 -21.77 -11.73
N GLU A 56 15.60 -23.01 -12.08
CA GLU A 56 16.92 -23.46 -12.52
C GLU A 56 16.98 -23.51 -14.05
N THR A 57 15.99 -24.11 -14.69
CA THR A 57 15.94 -24.24 -16.14
C THR A 57 14.56 -24.01 -16.73
N VAL A 58 14.54 -23.50 -17.96
CA VAL A 58 13.35 -23.39 -18.79
C VAL A 58 13.63 -24.02 -20.15
N LYS A 59 12.82 -24.98 -20.57
CA LYS A 59 12.96 -25.68 -21.85
C LYS A 59 11.66 -25.72 -22.60
N ASP A 60 11.75 -25.68 -23.93
CA ASP A 60 10.63 -25.89 -24.83
C ASP A 60 10.67 -27.29 -25.42
N GLU A 61 9.64 -28.09 -25.24
CA GLU A 61 9.50 -29.45 -25.79
C GLU A 61 8.05 -29.68 -26.25
N ASN A 62 7.85 -30.00 -27.52
CA ASN A 62 6.56 -30.44 -28.09
C ASN A 62 5.39 -29.50 -27.72
N ASP A 63 5.50 -28.22 -28.00
CA ASP A 63 4.52 -27.18 -27.68
C ASP A 63 4.24 -26.96 -26.17
N LEU A 64 5.06 -27.57 -25.33
CA LEU A 64 5.03 -27.38 -23.89
C LEU A 64 6.29 -26.63 -23.42
N LYS A 65 6.10 -25.76 -22.46
CA LYS A 65 7.19 -25.20 -21.69
C LYS A 65 7.37 -25.98 -20.39
N ILE A 66 8.58 -26.42 -20.15
CA ILE A 66 8.98 -27.18 -18.97
C ILE A 66 9.89 -26.32 -18.13
N ILE A 67 9.47 -26.05 -16.92
CA ILE A 67 10.17 -25.19 -15.98
C ILE A 67 10.59 -26.04 -14.78
N THR A 68 11.89 -26.10 -14.51
CA THR A 68 12.42 -26.81 -13.36
C THR A 68 12.98 -25.83 -12.33
N GLY A 69 12.74 -26.08 -11.07
CA GLY A 69 13.30 -25.30 -9.98
C GLY A 69 13.22 -26.02 -8.63
N HIS A 70 13.63 -25.34 -7.57
CA HIS A 70 13.79 -25.92 -6.23
C HIS A 70 12.95 -25.17 -5.20
N LEU A 71 12.41 -25.93 -4.23
CA LEU A 71 11.69 -25.43 -3.07
C LEU A 71 12.47 -25.85 -1.82
N PRO A 72 13.18 -24.92 -1.15
CA PRO A 72 13.80 -25.23 0.12
C PRO A 72 12.74 -25.43 1.20
N ALA A 73 13.03 -26.30 2.16
CA ALA A 73 12.22 -26.42 3.36
C ALA A 73 12.28 -25.13 4.19
N LEU A 74 11.15 -24.73 4.71
CA LEU A 74 10.99 -23.62 5.64
C LEU A 74 10.29 -24.17 6.87
N ILE A 75 10.44 -23.50 7.97
CA ILE A 75 9.61 -23.75 9.17
C ILE A 75 8.46 -22.75 9.12
N ASN A 76 7.23 -23.26 9.20
CA ASN A 76 6.05 -22.40 9.28
C ASN A 76 5.86 -21.87 10.71
N ASP A 77 4.87 -21.00 10.89
CA ASP A 77 4.57 -20.38 12.18
C ASP A 77 4.17 -21.40 13.26
N ASP A 78 3.83 -22.61 12.86
CA ASP A 78 3.48 -23.74 13.72
C ASP A 78 4.68 -24.65 14.06
N GLY A 79 5.90 -24.28 13.62
CA GLY A 79 7.11 -25.06 13.83
C GLY A 79 7.20 -26.32 12.94
N GLU A 80 6.35 -26.45 11.91
CA GLU A 80 6.35 -27.60 11.03
C GLU A 80 7.18 -27.32 9.77
N GLU A 81 7.89 -28.33 9.28
CA GLU A 81 8.59 -28.24 8.01
C GLU A 81 7.59 -28.14 6.85
N VAL A 82 7.76 -27.13 6.00
CA VAL A 82 6.89 -26.86 4.86
C VAL A 82 7.67 -26.36 3.66
N TYR A 83 7.28 -26.77 2.45
CA TYR A 83 7.76 -26.25 1.18
C TYR A 83 6.69 -25.33 0.60
N ILE A 84 7.04 -24.10 0.28
CA ILE A 84 6.07 -23.10 -0.18
C ILE A 84 6.21 -22.88 -1.68
N PHE A 85 5.17 -23.22 -2.44
CA PHE A 85 5.09 -22.88 -3.84
C PHE A 85 4.43 -21.51 -4.01
N ARG A 86 5.13 -20.60 -4.70
CA ARG A 86 4.69 -19.22 -4.90
C ARG A 86 4.66 -18.85 -6.38
N LEU A 87 3.75 -17.94 -6.75
CA LEU A 87 3.71 -17.27 -8.05
C LEU A 87 3.59 -15.77 -7.81
N GLY A 88 4.53 -14.99 -8.33
CA GLY A 88 4.51 -13.53 -8.20
C GLY A 88 4.40 -13.01 -6.75
N GLY A 89 5.08 -13.66 -5.80
CA GLY A 89 4.97 -13.32 -4.38
C GLY A 89 3.77 -13.94 -3.66
N ILE A 90 2.76 -14.39 -4.40
CA ILE A 90 1.56 -14.98 -3.82
C ILE A 90 1.82 -16.44 -3.43
N LYS A 91 1.50 -16.78 -2.20
CA LYS A 91 1.58 -18.14 -1.67
C LYS A 91 0.45 -18.99 -2.26
N ILE A 92 0.78 -19.92 -3.15
CA ILE A 92 -0.19 -20.78 -3.84
C ILE A 92 -0.49 -22.04 -3.04
N ALA A 93 0.55 -22.70 -2.56
CA ALA A 93 0.38 -23.94 -1.81
C ALA A 93 1.47 -24.14 -0.76
N ASN A 94 1.09 -24.68 0.37
CA ASN A 94 1.98 -25.33 1.32
C ASN A 94 2.04 -26.82 0.98
N ILE A 95 3.24 -27.37 0.92
CA ILE A 95 3.52 -28.77 0.65
C ILE A 95 4.26 -29.31 1.87
N TYR A 96 3.67 -30.29 2.53
CA TYR A 96 4.24 -30.87 3.76
C TYR A 96 5.04 -32.13 3.43
N PRO A 97 6.04 -32.49 4.27
CA PRO A 97 6.87 -33.69 4.08
C PRO A 97 6.07 -34.99 3.97
N ASN A 98 4.88 -35.04 4.57
CA ASN A 98 3.94 -36.17 4.49
C ASN A 98 3.16 -36.24 3.17
N GLY A 99 3.40 -35.32 2.22
CA GLY A 99 2.69 -35.24 0.93
C GLY A 99 1.33 -34.54 0.99
N LYS A 100 0.92 -33.98 2.13
CA LYS A 100 -0.26 -33.11 2.21
C LYS A 100 0.03 -31.83 1.41
N ILE A 101 -0.92 -31.40 0.57
CA ILE A 101 -0.86 -30.12 -0.14
C ILE A 101 -2.03 -29.28 0.33
N GLU A 102 -1.72 -28.19 0.95
CA GLU A 102 -2.69 -27.20 1.40
C GLU A 102 -2.68 -25.99 0.47
N ARG A 103 -3.78 -25.77 -0.27
CA ARG A 103 -3.90 -24.62 -1.16
C ARG A 103 -4.25 -23.38 -0.36
N LYS A 104 -3.49 -22.30 -0.57
CA LYS A 104 -3.65 -21.01 0.15
C LYS A 104 -4.28 -19.91 -0.69
N ALA A 105 -4.50 -20.13 -1.99
CA ALA A 105 -5.10 -19.16 -2.89
C ALA A 105 -6.21 -19.80 -3.73
N LYS A 106 -7.26 -19.03 -4.04
CA LYS A 106 -8.29 -19.41 -5.02
C LYS A 106 -7.65 -19.35 -6.42
N ILE A 107 -7.06 -20.45 -6.82
CA ILE A 107 -6.20 -20.60 -7.97
C ILE A 107 -6.84 -20.14 -9.30
N PRO A 108 -8.13 -20.37 -9.63
CA PRO A 108 -8.68 -19.96 -10.91
C PRO A 108 -8.60 -18.46 -11.19
N ALA A 109 -8.80 -17.62 -10.16
CA ALA A 109 -8.73 -16.17 -10.33
C ALA A 109 -7.29 -15.68 -10.53
N ILE A 110 -6.36 -16.18 -9.71
CA ILE A 110 -4.93 -15.79 -9.78
C ILE A 110 -4.28 -16.33 -11.03
N ILE A 111 -4.59 -17.55 -11.45
CA ILE A 111 -4.08 -18.10 -12.71
C ILE A 111 -4.71 -17.44 -13.92
N LYS A 112 -6.00 -17.06 -13.87
CA LYS A 112 -6.59 -16.19 -14.88
C LYS A 112 -5.87 -14.85 -14.97
N LEU A 113 -5.46 -14.28 -13.85
CA LEU A 113 -4.70 -13.03 -13.78
C LEU A 113 -3.28 -13.21 -14.36
N LEU A 114 -2.59 -14.29 -13.97
CA LEU A 114 -1.21 -14.57 -14.37
C LEU A 114 -1.09 -15.14 -15.77
N MET A 115 -2.17 -15.77 -16.27
CA MET A 115 -2.26 -16.41 -17.57
C MET A 115 -3.29 -15.76 -18.51
N ALA A 116 -3.88 -14.65 -18.10
CA ALA A 116 -4.59 -13.81 -19.04
C ALA A 116 -3.65 -13.60 -20.21
N GLN A 117 -4.06 -14.04 -21.38
CA GLN A 117 -3.27 -13.91 -22.59
C GLN A 117 -2.78 -12.47 -22.62
N THR A 118 -1.47 -12.28 -22.58
CA THR A 118 -0.88 -11.02 -22.95
C THR A 118 -1.27 -10.75 -24.38
N LYS A 119 -2.43 -10.18 -24.59
CA LYS A 119 -2.69 -9.48 -25.83
C LYS A 119 -1.72 -8.29 -25.77
N ASP A 120 -0.64 -8.38 -26.52
CA ASP A 120 0.20 -7.25 -26.81
C ASP A 120 -0.67 -6.25 -27.55
N TYR A 121 -1.28 -5.32 -26.83
CA TYR A 121 -2.03 -4.22 -27.43
C TYR A 121 -1.00 -3.24 -27.97
N LYS A 122 -0.53 -3.48 -29.20
CA LYS A 122 0.30 -2.50 -29.92
C LYS A 122 -0.62 -1.40 -30.40
N LEU A 123 -0.25 -0.17 -30.12
CA LEU A 123 -0.89 0.98 -30.77
C LEU A 123 -0.51 0.93 -32.26
N PRO A 124 -1.45 0.65 -33.19
CA PRO A 124 -1.14 0.31 -34.58
C PRO A 124 -0.80 1.52 -35.46
N ILE A 125 -0.33 2.66 -34.90
CA ILE A 125 -0.34 3.95 -35.58
C ILE A 125 1.04 4.57 -35.57
N ASP A 126 1.39 5.29 -36.65
CA ASP A 126 2.50 6.24 -36.66
C ASP A 126 2.24 7.31 -35.58
N LYS A 127 2.82 7.07 -34.43
CA LYS A 127 2.64 7.90 -33.23
C LYS A 127 2.97 9.37 -33.50
N THR A 128 3.93 9.66 -34.37
CA THR A 128 4.43 11.01 -34.62
C THR A 128 3.37 11.90 -35.23
N ILE A 129 2.67 11.43 -36.26
CA ILE A 129 1.63 12.19 -36.96
C ILE A 129 0.43 12.42 -36.04
N ILE A 130 -0.01 11.40 -35.34
CA ILE A 130 -1.16 11.50 -34.42
C ILE A 130 -0.85 12.37 -33.23
N LYS A 131 0.33 12.20 -32.61
CA LYS A 131 0.77 13.07 -31.52
C LYS A 131 0.79 14.53 -31.94
N SER A 132 1.31 14.83 -33.13
CA SER A 132 1.31 16.21 -33.68
C SER A 132 -0.10 16.75 -33.86
N TYR A 133 -1.04 15.95 -34.35
CA TYR A 133 -2.44 16.34 -34.51
C TYR A 133 -3.09 16.60 -33.15
N ILE A 134 -2.94 15.68 -32.19
CA ILE A 134 -3.52 15.84 -30.84
C ILE A 134 -2.94 17.07 -30.14
N LEU A 135 -1.63 17.31 -30.23
CA LEU A 135 -0.98 18.48 -29.65
C LEU A 135 -1.58 19.79 -30.18
N LYS A 136 -1.94 19.79 -31.45
CA LYS A 136 -2.50 20.97 -32.07
C LYS A 136 -3.97 21.20 -31.73
N GLU A 137 -4.81 20.18 -31.85
CA GLU A 137 -6.26 20.30 -31.94
C GLU A 137 -7.04 19.91 -30.68
N SER A 138 -6.56 18.92 -29.90
CA SER A 138 -7.42 18.29 -28.93
C SER A 138 -6.72 17.74 -27.67
N LYS A 139 -5.53 18.23 -27.36
CA LYS A 139 -4.76 17.77 -26.18
C LYS A 139 -5.45 18.06 -24.87
N PHE A 140 -5.25 17.20 -23.90
CA PHE A 140 -5.47 17.51 -22.50
C PHE A 140 -4.45 18.55 -22.01
N LYS A 141 -4.82 19.28 -20.97
CA LYS A 141 -3.99 20.36 -20.38
C LYS A 141 -3.46 19.99 -19.01
N THR A 142 -3.92 18.86 -18.45
CA THR A 142 -3.58 18.43 -17.08
C THR A 142 -3.04 17.01 -17.04
N ASP A 143 -2.24 16.74 -16.02
CA ASP A 143 -2.06 15.42 -15.44
C ASP A 143 -2.36 15.53 -13.95
N LEU A 144 -3.57 15.14 -13.57
CA LEU A 144 -4.07 15.28 -12.19
C LEU A 144 -3.79 14.05 -11.34
N HIS A 145 -3.34 12.94 -11.95
CA HIS A 145 -3.03 11.72 -11.27
C HIS A 145 -1.68 11.17 -11.68
N THR A 146 -0.67 11.57 -10.95
CA THR A 146 0.69 11.10 -11.15
C THR A 146 1.47 11.11 -9.84
N HIS A 147 2.54 10.30 -9.77
CA HIS A 147 3.43 10.19 -8.63
C HIS A 147 4.79 10.77 -8.99
N ILE A 148 5.28 11.76 -8.24
CA ILE A 148 6.49 12.52 -8.57
C ILE A 148 7.69 11.63 -8.93
N ASN A 149 7.85 10.50 -8.24
CA ASN A 149 8.96 9.58 -8.47
C ASN A 149 8.82 8.74 -9.74
N GLN A 150 7.72 8.86 -10.48
CA GLN A 150 7.41 8.03 -11.64
C GLN A 150 7.26 8.83 -12.96
N ILE A 151 7.46 10.14 -12.90
CA ILE A 151 7.17 11.03 -14.04
C ILE A 151 8.32 11.05 -15.07
N LEU A 152 9.57 11.20 -14.62
CA LEU A 152 10.70 11.38 -15.51
C LEU A 152 10.98 10.14 -16.36
N GLN A 153 11.25 10.39 -17.63
CA GLN A 153 11.69 9.34 -18.55
C GLN A 153 13.04 8.77 -18.11
N PRO A 154 13.29 7.47 -18.34
CA PRO A 154 14.51 6.81 -17.87
C PRO A 154 15.80 7.49 -18.31
N ASP A 155 15.85 8.00 -19.53
CA ASP A 155 17.04 8.64 -20.09
C ASP A 155 17.34 9.95 -19.35
N THR A 156 16.29 10.71 -19.01
CA THR A 156 16.40 11.91 -18.18
C THR A 156 16.84 11.55 -16.77
N LEU A 157 16.33 10.45 -16.18
CA LEU A 157 16.77 9.98 -14.86
C LEU A 157 18.23 9.56 -14.83
N ILE A 158 18.71 8.85 -15.87
CA ILE A 158 20.12 8.45 -15.99
C ILE A 158 21.01 9.68 -16.12
N ALA A 159 20.63 10.64 -17.00
CA ALA A 159 21.34 11.88 -17.15
C ALA A 159 21.39 12.71 -15.85
N LEU A 160 20.27 12.77 -15.10
CA LEU A 160 20.18 13.40 -13.78
C LEU A 160 21.12 12.74 -12.78
N GLY A 161 21.13 11.40 -12.75
CA GLY A 161 22.04 10.64 -11.90
C GLY A 161 23.51 10.91 -12.20
N ILE A 162 23.89 11.05 -13.48
CA ILE A 162 25.24 11.39 -13.90
C ILE A 162 25.57 12.85 -13.52
N ALA A 163 24.68 13.80 -13.85
CA ALA A 163 24.89 15.21 -13.59
C ALA A 163 25.06 15.53 -12.08
N HIS A 164 24.25 14.92 -11.24
CA HIS A 164 24.31 15.03 -9.79
C HIS A 164 25.19 13.99 -9.11
N GLN A 165 25.83 13.12 -9.89
CA GLN A 165 26.78 12.13 -9.38
C GLN A 165 26.22 11.31 -8.24
N VAL A 166 25.10 10.65 -8.51
CA VAL A 166 24.39 9.84 -7.54
C VAL A 166 25.14 8.53 -7.24
N GLU A 167 25.14 8.10 -6.01
CA GLU A 167 25.67 6.80 -5.60
C GLU A 167 24.80 5.65 -6.12
N TYR A 168 25.44 4.65 -6.74
CA TYR A 168 24.80 3.46 -7.27
C TYR A 168 25.32 2.21 -6.59
N SER A 169 24.45 1.40 -6.00
CA SER A 169 24.86 0.33 -5.09
C SER A 169 25.37 -0.93 -5.79
N LEU A 170 26.28 -1.64 -5.13
CA LEU A 170 26.77 -2.95 -5.58
C LEU A 170 25.64 -3.96 -5.73
N TYR A 171 24.60 -3.86 -4.88
CA TYR A 171 23.39 -4.66 -5.04
C TYR A 171 22.76 -4.47 -6.42
N ARG A 172 22.61 -3.23 -6.88
CA ARG A 172 22.02 -2.90 -8.18
C ARG A 172 22.91 -3.34 -9.33
N ILE A 173 24.22 -3.09 -9.22
CA ILE A 173 25.21 -3.53 -10.21
C ILE A 173 25.11 -5.04 -10.44
N ARG A 174 25.07 -5.82 -9.36
CA ARG A 174 24.96 -7.29 -9.43
C ARG A 174 23.60 -7.73 -9.97
N LYS A 175 22.51 -7.13 -9.48
CA LYS A 175 21.15 -7.47 -9.90
C LYS A 175 20.91 -7.24 -11.38
N LEU A 176 21.45 -6.16 -11.94
CA LEU A 176 21.30 -5.81 -13.35
C LEU A 176 22.40 -6.44 -14.23
N GLY A 177 23.42 -7.04 -13.63
CA GLY A 177 24.56 -7.58 -14.36
C GLY A 177 25.34 -6.50 -15.10
N LEU A 178 25.51 -5.31 -14.49
CA LEU A 178 26.27 -4.22 -15.07
C LEU A 178 27.73 -4.59 -15.19
N LYS A 179 28.36 -4.13 -16.26
CA LYS A 179 29.78 -4.32 -16.50
C LYS A 179 30.60 -3.26 -15.80
N ILE A 180 31.63 -3.68 -15.07
CA ILE A 180 32.53 -2.77 -14.35
C ILE A 180 33.98 -3.07 -14.78
N THR A 181 34.83 -2.03 -14.76
CA THR A 181 36.26 -2.16 -15.01
C THR A 181 36.98 -2.74 -13.79
N LYS A 182 38.20 -3.26 -14.00
CA LYS A 182 39.04 -3.74 -12.89
C LYS A 182 39.30 -2.68 -11.83
N LYS A 183 39.40 -1.41 -12.23
CA LYS A 183 39.59 -0.28 -11.31
C LYS A 183 38.35 -0.09 -10.43
N GLN A 184 37.16 -0.11 -11.04
CA GLN A 184 35.87 0.02 -10.35
C GLN A 184 35.60 -1.15 -9.41
N ASP A 185 35.95 -2.37 -9.82
CA ASP A 185 35.85 -3.57 -8.97
C ASP A 185 36.76 -3.48 -7.73
N THR A 186 38.01 -3.01 -7.93
CA THR A 186 38.94 -2.78 -6.80
C THR A 186 38.41 -1.71 -5.85
N PHE A 187 37.86 -0.62 -6.37
CA PHE A 187 37.25 0.43 -5.58
C PHE A 187 36.07 -0.10 -4.74
N LEU A 188 35.13 -0.79 -5.37
CA LEU A 188 33.97 -1.39 -4.71
C LEU A 188 34.38 -2.44 -3.65
N SER A 189 35.40 -3.24 -3.95
CA SER A 189 35.92 -4.23 -2.99
C SER A 189 36.52 -3.58 -1.74
N ASN A 190 37.19 -2.44 -1.88
CA ASN A 190 37.73 -1.70 -0.74
C ASN A 190 36.61 -0.99 0.05
N LYS A 191 35.65 -0.36 -0.64
CA LYS A 191 34.50 0.28 -0.01
C LYS A 191 33.66 -0.76 0.75
N ARG A 192 33.49 -1.97 0.19
CA ARG A 192 32.79 -3.07 0.85
C ARG A 192 33.44 -3.49 2.16
N LYS A 193 34.78 -3.60 2.24
CA LYS A 193 35.48 -3.88 3.50
C LYS A 193 35.20 -2.84 4.58
N THR A 194 35.07 -1.58 4.19
CA THR A 194 34.70 -0.49 5.12
C THR A 194 33.29 -0.65 5.65
N VAL A 195 32.34 -0.99 4.75
CA VAL A 195 30.94 -1.24 5.12
C VAL A 195 30.82 -2.48 6.00
N GLU A 196 31.54 -3.57 5.69
CA GLU A 196 31.58 -4.78 6.52
C GLU A 196 32.06 -4.49 7.95
N LYS A 197 33.08 -3.63 8.12
CA LYS A 197 33.50 -3.19 9.45
C LYS A 197 32.41 -2.43 10.21
N LYS A 198 31.62 -1.62 9.53
CA LYS A 198 30.48 -0.89 10.14
C LYS A 198 29.46 -1.86 10.74
N TYR A 199 29.27 -3.00 10.10
CA TYR A 199 28.29 -4.01 10.51
C TYR A 199 28.88 -5.18 11.33
N SER A 200 30.17 -5.13 11.73
CA SER A 200 30.81 -6.20 12.49
C SER A 200 30.17 -6.53 13.83
N ASN A 201 29.46 -5.57 14.43
CA ASN A 201 28.75 -5.70 15.71
C ASN A 201 27.22 -5.57 15.55
N SER A 202 26.68 -5.75 14.36
CA SER A 202 25.23 -5.66 14.12
C SER A 202 24.56 -7.01 14.45
N GLU A 203 23.27 -6.94 14.79
CA GLU A 203 22.42 -8.13 14.98
C GLU A 203 21.98 -8.76 13.65
N LEU A 204 22.33 -8.13 12.51
CA LEU A 204 22.00 -8.65 11.18
C LEU A 204 22.89 -9.84 10.83
N GLU A 205 22.31 -10.90 10.27
CA GLU A 205 23.01 -12.11 9.87
C GLU A 205 22.64 -12.59 8.46
N GLY A 206 23.48 -13.45 7.91
CA GLY A 206 23.20 -14.18 6.67
C GLY A 206 22.87 -13.31 5.48
N LYS A 207 21.76 -13.60 4.80
CA LYS A 207 21.35 -12.90 3.56
C LYS A 207 20.95 -11.44 3.80
N GLU A 208 20.43 -11.13 4.97
CA GLU A 208 20.01 -9.77 5.30
C GLU A 208 21.22 -8.86 5.49
N LEU A 209 22.23 -9.31 6.25
CA LEU A 209 23.50 -8.62 6.38
C LEU A 209 24.18 -8.43 5.03
N GLU A 210 24.26 -9.47 4.22
CA GLU A 210 24.87 -9.42 2.88
C GLU A 210 24.15 -8.41 1.98
N ARG A 211 22.82 -8.38 2.01
CA ARG A 211 22.03 -7.41 1.28
C ARG A 211 22.33 -5.99 1.74
N LYS A 212 22.36 -5.76 3.03
CA LYS A 212 22.64 -4.44 3.62
C LYS A 212 24.04 -3.95 3.25
N ILE A 213 25.05 -4.82 3.33
CA ILE A 213 26.41 -4.49 2.91
C ILE A 213 26.45 -4.13 1.42
N ASN A 214 25.78 -4.90 0.55
CA ASN A 214 25.74 -4.62 -0.87
C ASN A 214 24.96 -3.35 -1.22
N ASP A 215 23.92 -3.01 -0.46
CA ASP A 215 23.15 -1.78 -0.66
C ASP A 215 23.97 -0.53 -0.27
N GLU A 216 24.80 -0.62 0.76
CA GLU A 216 25.64 0.49 1.22
C GLU A 216 27.02 0.55 0.56
N THR A 217 27.42 -0.48 -0.17
CA THR A 217 28.63 -0.46 -1.01
C THR A 217 28.27 0.19 -2.35
N THR A 218 28.69 1.44 -2.55
CA THR A 218 28.25 2.27 -3.66
C THR A 218 29.42 2.78 -4.51
N ILE A 219 29.12 3.13 -5.76
CA ILE A 219 30.01 3.82 -6.70
C ILE A 219 29.24 4.98 -7.34
N ASN A 220 29.95 6.04 -7.72
CA ASN A 220 29.38 7.15 -8.47
C ASN A 220 28.87 6.66 -9.86
N ILE A 221 27.59 6.88 -10.18
CA ILE A 221 27.03 6.50 -11.47
C ILE A 221 27.75 7.17 -12.64
N ALA A 222 28.22 8.40 -12.43
CA ALA A 222 29.01 9.09 -13.44
C ALA A 222 30.37 8.37 -13.70
N ASP A 223 30.99 7.82 -12.64
CA ASP A 223 32.20 7.00 -12.82
C ASP A 223 31.87 5.69 -13.54
N LEU A 224 30.78 5.05 -13.17
CA LEU A 224 30.32 3.79 -13.77
C LEU A 224 30.06 3.91 -15.28
N ILE A 225 29.63 5.08 -15.75
CA ILE A 225 29.31 5.34 -17.17
C ILE A 225 30.50 6.00 -17.90
N LEU A 226 30.99 7.14 -17.42
CA LEU A 226 31.96 7.96 -18.15
C LEU A 226 33.39 7.39 -18.11
N ASN A 227 33.74 6.64 -17.09
CA ASN A 227 35.05 5.98 -16.98
C ASN A 227 34.99 4.47 -17.35
N ASN A 228 33.94 4.09 -18.07
CA ASN A 228 33.74 2.74 -18.58
C ASN A 228 33.28 2.75 -20.05
N PRO A 229 34.04 3.38 -20.98
CA PRO A 229 33.57 3.67 -22.33
C PRO A 229 33.21 2.42 -23.15
N GLU A 230 33.85 1.29 -22.88
CA GLU A 230 33.60 0.03 -23.60
C GLU A 230 32.23 -0.59 -23.25
N ASN A 231 31.68 -0.29 -22.09
CA ASN A 231 30.43 -0.86 -21.60
C ASN A 231 29.35 0.20 -21.27
N SER A 232 29.62 1.46 -21.57
CA SER A 232 28.76 2.59 -21.21
C SER A 232 27.32 2.37 -21.69
N ASP A 233 27.14 2.13 -22.99
CA ASP A 233 25.82 2.01 -23.61
C ASP A 233 25.10 0.69 -23.21
N GLU A 234 25.85 -0.39 -23.01
CA GLU A 234 25.27 -1.63 -22.43
C GLU A 234 24.74 -1.36 -21.01
N ASN A 235 25.50 -0.67 -20.18
CA ASN A 235 25.09 -0.32 -18.83
C ASN A 235 23.90 0.63 -18.83
N ILE A 236 23.92 1.69 -19.66
CA ILE A 236 22.79 2.60 -19.85
C ILE A 236 21.51 1.83 -20.23
N THR A 237 21.61 0.94 -21.22
CA THR A 237 20.47 0.11 -21.64
C THR A 237 19.93 -0.76 -20.52
N LYS A 238 20.79 -1.40 -19.73
CA LYS A 238 20.36 -2.22 -18.59
C LYS A 238 19.72 -1.40 -17.49
N ILE A 239 20.27 -0.22 -17.18
CA ILE A 239 19.68 0.70 -16.20
C ILE A 239 18.33 1.20 -16.72
N ARG A 240 18.24 1.67 -17.97
CA ARG A 240 16.98 2.11 -18.62
C ARG A 240 15.90 1.06 -18.49
N ASN A 241 16.18 -0.18 -18.90
CA ASN A 241 15.22 -1.27 -18.85
C ASN A 241 14.79 -1.65 -17.43
N SER A 242 15.55 -1.24 -16.42
CA SER A 242 15.20 -1.44 -15.02
C SER A 242 14.29 -0.36 -14.45
N LEU A 243 14.09 0.74 -15.16
CA LEU A 243 13.34 1.91 -14.72
C LEU A 243 11.94 2.01 -15.31
N VAL A 244 11.56 1.12 -16.22
CA VAL A 244 10.30 1.20 -16.96
C VAL A 244 9.57 -0.12 -17.07
N LEU A 245 8.26 -0.03 -17.25
CA LEU A 245 7.37 -1.14 -17.59
C LEU A 245 6.96 -1.06 -19.06
N PHE A 246 7.91 -1.16 -19.99
CA PHE A 246 7.61 -1.32 -21.43
C PHE A 246 8.54 -2.33 -22.09
N LYS A 247 8.17 -2.79 -23.26
CA LYS A 247 8.88 -3.85 -23.99
C LYS A 247 9.40 -3.32 -25.31
N ASP A 248 10.68 -3.61 -25.60
CA ASP A 248 11.33 -3.36 -26.90
C ASP A 248 11.23 -1.90 -27.38
N GLY A 249 11.31 -0.93 -26.45
CA GLY A 249 11.27 0.50 -26.77
C GLY A 249 9.91 1.01 -27.29
N GLN A 250 8.90 0.17 -27.34
CA GLN A 250 7.53 0.53 -27.75
C GLN A 250 6.58 0.46 -26.57
N ALA A 251 5.68 1.43 -26.46
CA ALA A 251 4.59 1.37 -25.50
C ALA A 251 3.66 0.19 -25.86
N VAL A 252 3.77 -0.87 -25.14
CA VAL A 252 2.96 -2.08 -25.30
C VAL A 252 2.20 -2.30 -24.00
N PHE A 253 0.91 -2.53 -24.09
CA PHE A 253 0.13 -2.94 -22.93
C PHE A 253 0.37 -4.44 -22.71
N THR A 254 1.21 -4.75 -21.76
CA THR A 254 1.52 -6.11 -21.36
C THR A 254 1.22 -6.30 -19.89
N ASN A 255 0.85 -7.52 -19.52
CA ASN A 255 0.76 -7.91 -18.12
C ASN A 255 2.17 -8.06 -17.56
N LEU A 256 2.79 -6.96 -17.17
CA LEU A 256 4.12 -6.95 -16.58
C LEU A 256 4.03 -7.02 -15.04
N GLU A 257 5.08 -7.53 -14.45
CA GLU A 257 5.10 -7.79 -13.02
C GLU A 257 5.26 -6.53 -12.18
N LYS A 258 4.49 -6.43 -11.10
CA LYS A 258 4.58 -5.39 -10.09
C LYS A 258 5.96 -5.21 -9.42
N THR A 259 6.86 -6.17 -9.59
CA THR A 259 8.15 -6.20 -8.87
C THR A 259 9.20 -5.22 -9.39
N ILE A 260 8.96 -4.58 -10.53
CA ILE A 260 9.89 -3.56 -11.06
C ILE A 260 9.69 -2.21 -10.37
N GLN A 261 8.60 -2.01 -9.64
CA GLN A 261 8.28 -0.78 -8.90
C GLN A 261 9.37 -0.28 -7.93
N TYR A 262 10.36 -1.11 -7.62
CA TYR A 262 11.37 -0.79 -6.60
C TYR A 262 12.66 -0.17 -7.15
N ILE A 263 12.71 0.20 -8.42
CA ILE A 263 13.99 0.43 -9.10
C ILE A 263 14.36 1.90 -9.32
N TYR A 264 13.57 2.87 -8.87
CA TYR A 264 13.97 4.27 -8.86
C TYR A 264 15.14 4.56 -7.89
N ALA A 265 16.21 3.77 -8.01
CA ALA A 265 17.40 3.91 -7.16
C ALA A 265 18.11 5.26 -7.40
N ILE A 266 17.99 5.81 -8.62
CA ILE A 266 18.64 7.08 -8.98
C ILE A 266 18.02 8.24 -8.20
N ILE A 267 16.68 8.34 -8.18
CA ILE A 267 16.00 9.42 -7.44
C ILE A 267 16.17 9.28 -5.92
N ARG A 268 16.25 8.04 -5.43
CA ARG A 268 16.44 7.74 -4.00
C ARG A 268 17.90 7.70 -3.60
N GLY A 269 18.80 7.78 -4.57
CA GLY A 269 20.23 7.76 -4.34
C GLY A 269 20.68 9.03 -3.62
N LYS A 270 21.79 8.92 -2.93
CA LYS A 270 22.48 10.07 -2.34
C LYS A 270 23.51 10.55 -3.35
N THR A 271 23.72 11.86 -3.41
CA THR A 271 24.86 12.43 -4.13
C THR A 271 26.14 12.03 -3.45
N VAL A 272 27.19 11.79 -4.21
CA VAL A 272 28.52 11.49 -3.68
C VAL A 272 29.06 12.70 -2.91
N ASN A 273 29.90 12.45 -1.92
CA ASN A 273 30.61 13.52 -1.22
C ASN A 273 31.66 14.15 -2.16
N ASP A 274 32.13 15.35 -1.81
CA ASP A 274 33.03 16.12 -2.67
C ASP A 274 34.34 15.40 -3.03
N ASN A 275 34.81 14.51 -2.16
CA ASN A 275 36.06 13.74 -2.39
C ASN A 275 35.87 12.60 -3.42
N GLU A 276 34.66 12.18 -3.66
CA GLU A 276 34.33 11.12 -4.63
C GLU A 276 33.77 11.69 -5.96
N LYS A 277 33.60 13.01 -6.07
CA LYS A 277 33.14 13.66 -7.30
C LYS A 277 34.17 13.50 -8.40
N ILE A 278 33.69 13.21 -9.59
CA ILE A 278 34.51 13.15 -10.79
C ILE A 278 34.26 14.39 -11.65
N ASP A 279 35.26 14.78 -12.45
CA ASP A 279 35.10 15.81 -13.48
C ASP A 279 34.21 15.29 -14.61
N LEU A 280 33.11 16.00 -14.88
CA LEU A 280 32.19 15.68 -15.97
C LEU A 280 32.76 16.19 -17.29
N ASN A 281 33.76 15.51 -17.76
CA ASN A 281 34.50 15.85 -18.96
C ASN A 281 33.66 15.70 -20.23
N ILE A 282 33.52 16.79 -21.00
CA ILE A 282 32.74 16.84 -22.24
C ILE A 282 33.23 15.82 -23.28
N ASP A 283 34.56 15.56 -23.37
CA ASP A 283 35.09 14.58 -24.32
C ASP A 283 34.67 13.14 -23.95
N LYS A 284 34.51 12.85 -22.68
CA LYS A 284 33.96 11.56 -22.21
C LYS A 284 32.49 11.44 -22.47
N ILE A 285 31.71 12.53 -22.22
CA ILE A 285 30.29 12.58 -22.49
C ILE A 285 29.99 12.40 -23.98
N ASN A 286 30.81 13.01 -24.86
CA ASN A 286 30.66 12.87 -26.29
C ASN A 286 30.90 11.43 -26.82
N LYS A 287 31.56 10.59 -26.04
CA LYS A 287 31.76 9.15 -26.35
C LYS A 287 30.54 8.27 -26.04
N ILE A 288 29.57 8.78 -25.30
CA ILE A 288 28.29 8.08 -25.11
C ILE A 288 27.61 8.01 -26.48
N GLU A 289 27.32 6.80 -26.96
CA GLU A 289 26.61 6.58 -28.22
C GLU A 289 25.10 6.81 -28.07
N ASP A 290 24.56 6.55 -26.88
CA ASP A 290 23.17 6.76 -26.52
C ASP A 290 22.82 8.25 -26.60
N LEU A 291 22.11 8.62 -27.68
CA LEU A 291 21.80 10.02 -27.99
C LEU A 291 20.85 10.68 -27.00
N ASP A 292 19.91 9.93 -26.45
CA ASP A 292 18.89 10.48 -25.56
C ASP A 292 19.49 10.86 -24.22
N VAL A 293 20.27 9.95 -23.61
CA VAL A 293 21.00 10.23 -22.36
C VAL A 293 22.04 11.34 -22.58
N LYS A 294 22.80 11.29 -23.68
CA LYS A 294 23.80 12.31 -24.00
C LYS A 294 23.17 13.70 -24.14
N THR A 295 22.09 13.81 -24.90
CA THR A 295 21.42 15.10 -25.14
C THR A 295 20.86 15.66 -23.83
N ALA A 296 20.21 14.84 -23.02
CA ALA A 296 19.70 15.25 -21.71
C ALA A 296 20.84 15.72 -20.79
N LEU A 297 21.93 14.96 -20.71
CA LEU A 297 23.10 15.30 -19.90
C LEU A 297 23.75 16.59 -20.30
N LEU A 298 24.01 16.81 -21.62
CA LEU A 298 24.59 18.05 -22.12
C LEU A 298 23.69 19.26 -21.80
N LYS A 299 22.38 19.13 -21.90
CA LYS A 299 21.44 20.18 -21.53
C LYS A 299 21.46 20.45 -20.02
N MET A 300 21.53 19.43 -19.18
CA MET A 300 21.68 19.61 -17.72
C MET A 300 22.96 20.31 -17.34
N LEU A 301 24.06 20.04 -18.03
CA LEU A 301 25.32 20.76 -17.83
C LEU A 301 25.25 22.21 -18.33
N ASP A 302 24.50 22.47 -19.38
CA ASP A 302 24.23 23.84 -19.85
C ASP A 302 23.44 24.65 -18.81
N ASP A 303 22.45 24.02 -18.14
CA ASP A 303 21.71 24.61 -17.03
C ASP A 303 22.60 24.93 -15.81
N LYS A 304 23.81 24.34 -15.71
CA LYS A 304 24.77 24.62 -14.62
C LYS A 304 25.78 25.70 -14.93
N LYS A 305 25.72 26.33 -16.10
CA LYS A 305 26.58 27.45 -16.44
C LYS A 305 26.36 28.64 -15.50
N PRO A 306 27.41 29.49 -15.28
CA PRO A 306 27.37 30.61 -14.35
C PRO A 306 26.22 31.59 -14.55
N GLU A 307 25.80 31.79 -15.80
CA GLU A 307 24.71 32.69 -16.21
C GLU A 307 23.31 32.11 -16.00
N SER A 308 23.20 30.81 -15.76
CA SER A 308 21.91 30.15 -15.57
C SER A 308 21.31 30.41 -14.19
N VAL A 309 20.00 30.64 -14.15
CA VAL A 309 19.25 30.70 -12.88
C VAL A 309 19.24 29.33 -12.15
N TYR A 310 19.46 28.26 -12.86
CA TYR A 310 19.45 26.86 -12.38
C TYR A 310 20.85 26.35 -11.96
N LYS A 311 21.88 27.18 -12.01
CA LYS A 311 23.27 26.79 -11.75
C LYS A 311 23.48 26.08 -10.40
N ASN A 312 22.74 26.51 -9.38
CA ASN A 312 22.85 25.99 -8.01
C ASN A 312 21.75 25.00 -7.65
N ASN A 313 20.93 24.60 -8.61
CA ASN A 313 19.84 23.67 -8.33
C ASN A 313 20.34 22.37 -7.72
N SER A 314 19.64 21.93 -6.71
CA SER A 314 19.75 20.57 -6.19
C SER A 314 19.21 19.54 -7.18
N MET A 315 19.40 18.26 -6.86
CA MET A 315 18.85 17.19 -7.66
C MET A 315 17.32 17.24 -7.74
N TYR A 316 16.64 17.57 -6.65
CA TYR A 316 15.17 17.66 -6.63
C TYR A 316 14.64 18.88 -7.41
N GLN A 317 15.35 20.00 -7.33
CA GLN A 317 15.01 21.18 -8.12
C GLN A 317 15.17 20.92 -9.63
N ASP A 318 16.27 20.29 -10.04
CA ASP A 318 16.45 19.88 -11.45
C ASP A 318 15.45 18.82 -11.87
N MET A 319 15.09 17.90 -11.00
CA MET A 319 14.03 16.92 -11.26
C MET A 319 12.71 17.63 -11.62
N LEU A 320 12.30 18.65 -10.86
CA LEU A 320 11.09 19.42 -11.15
C LEU A 320 11.20 20.21 -12.46
N LEU A 321 12.35 20.82 -12.73
CA LEU A 321 12.59 21.51 -13.98
C LEU A 321 12.40 20.59 -15.19
N TRP A 322 12.95 19.39 -15.12
CA TRP A 322 12.85 18.42 -16.21
C TRP A 322 11.45 17.81 -16.32
N ILE A 323 10.75 17.59 -15.19
CA ILE A 323 9.33 17.23 -15.20
C ILE A 323 8.51 18.29 -15.96
N ALA A 324 8.70 19.55 -15.62
CA ALA A 324 7.95 20.63 -16.27
C ALA A 324 8.27 20.75 -17.76
N ARG A 325 9.55 20.62 -18.15
CA ARG A 325 9.97 20.63 -19.56
C ARG A 325 9.37 19.46 -20.36
N ASP A 326 9.27 18.28 -19.74
CA ASP A 326 8.66 17.13 -20.42
C ASP A 326 7.15 17.31 -20.57
N TYR A 327 6.47 17.85 -19.56
CA TYR A 327 5.06 18.20 -19.67
C TYR A 327 4.80 19.36 -20.66
N GLN A 328 5.69 20.35 -20.74
CA GLN A 328 5.61 21.41 -21.74
C GLN A 328 5.59 20.85 -23.17
N LYS A 329 6.46 19.87 -23.48
CA LYS A 329 6.48 19.19 -24.79
C LYS A 329 5.15 18.47 -25.11
N GLN A 330 4.45 18.01 -24.10
CA GLN A 330 3.14 17.36 -24.20
C GLN A 330 1.98 18.38 -24.25
N GLY A 331 2.25 19.65 -24.05
CA GLY A 331 1.24 20.72 -24.01
C GLY A 331 0.45 20.79 -22.71
N ILE A 332 0.90 20.09 -21.67
CA ILE A 332 0.32 20.16 -20.32
C ILE A 332 0.62 21.53 -19.69
N LYS A 333 -0.32 22.05 -18.93
CA LYS A 333 -0.20 23.33 -18.22
C LYS A 333 -0.30 23.21 -16.70
N TYR A 334 -0.92 22.16 -16.21
CA TYR A 334 -1.18 21.99 -14.78
C TYR A 334 -1.03 20.52 -14.38
N VAL A 335 -0.29 20.27 -13.31
CA VAL A 335 0.03 18.92 -12.82
C VAL A 335 -0.12 18.85 -11.31
N GLU A 336 -0.76 17.79 -10.80
CA GLU A 336 -0.83 17.49 -9.38
C GLU A 336 -0.08 16.18 -9.07
N MET A 337 1.06 16.30 -8.40
CA MET A 337 1.99 15.20 -8.15
C MET A 337 1.86 14.70 -6.73
N ALA A 338 1.51 13.43 -6.56
CA ALA A 338 1.54 12.78 -5.25
C ALA A 338 2.98 12.61 -4.75
N SER A 339 3.25 13.04 -3.52
CA SER A 339 4.58 12.95 -2.90
C SER A 339 4.51 12.44 -1.47
N THR A 340 5.09 11.27 -1.22
CA THR A 340 5.27 10.73 0.15
C THR A 340 6.43 11.40 0.89
N THR A 341 7.28 12.14 0.18
CA THR A 341 8.43 12.84 0.79
C THR A 341 7.96 13.95 1.72
N LEU A 342 6.85 14.61 1.41
CA LEU A 342 6.26 15.67 2.23
C LEU A 342 5.91 15.23 3.65
N LEU A 343 5.64 13.94 3.84
CA LEU A 343 5.25 13.40 5.17
C LEU A 343 6.44 12.95 6.02
N ARG A 344 7.68 13.25 5.61
CA ARG A 344 8.89 12.88 6.37
C ARG A 344 9.28 13.90 7.45
N GLY A 345 8.31 14.62 7.98
CA GLY A 345 8.55 15.65 9.00
C GLY A 345 9.49 16.74 8.49
N GLU A 346 10.51 17.10 9.28
CA GLU A 346 11.46 18.16 8.95
C GLU A 346 12.11 17.98 7.57
N ALA A 347 12.51 16.77 7.20
CA ALA A 347 13.07 16.50 5.86
C ALA A 347 12.05 16.77 4.74
N GLY A 348 10.75 16.58 5.00
CA GLY A 348 9.67 16.95 4.09
C GLY A 348 9.52 18.46 3.95
N PHE A 349 9.64 19.20 5.07
CA PHE A 349 9.57 20.67 5.08
C PHE A 349 10.76 21.29 4.33
N VAL A 350 11.97 20.78 4.55
CA VAL A 350 13.17 21.19 3.80
C VAL A 350 12.98 20.96 2.31
N ASN A 351 12.48 19.77 1.91
CA ASN A 351 12.23 19.46 0.51
C ASN A 351 11.17 20.40 -0.11
N LEU A 352 10.09 20.70 0.63
CA LEU A 352 9.06 21.63 0.18
C LEU A 352 9.60 23.06 0.02
N ALA A 353 10.38 23.55 0.99
CA ALA A 353 11.01 24.87 0.92
C ALA A 353 11.93 24.97 -0.29
N GLU A 354 12.87 24.02 -0.42
CA GLU A 354 13.84 23.94 -1.52
C GLU A 354 13.17 23.91 -2.90
N THR A 355 12.13 23.08 -3.04
CA THR A 355 11.44 22.96 -4.34
C THR A 355 10.55 24.16 -4.65
N SER A 356 9.94 24.78 -3.62
CA SER A 356 9.11 25.98 -3.78
C SER A 356 9.89 27.19 -4.29
N GLU A 357 11.18 27.28 -3.95
CA GLU A 357 12.07 28.36 -4.39
C GLU A 357 12.19 28.46 -5.92
N ILE A 358 12.27 27.33 -6.59
CA ILE A 358 12.52 27.28 -8.04
C ILE A 358 11.24 27.22 -8.88
N MET A 359 10.10 26.87 -8.27
CA MET A 359 8.84 26.73 -9.01
C MET A 359 8.42 27.96 -9.81
N PRO A 360 8.56 29.22 -9.32
CA PRO A 360 8.22 30.40 -10.12
C PRO A 360 9.04 30.52 -11.42
N GLU A 361 10.35 30.23 -11.36
CA GLU A 361 11.21 30.28 -12.55
C GLU A 361 10.89 29.15 -13.53
N ILE A 362 10.58 27.95 -13.01
CA ILE A 362 10.12 26.80 -13.82
C ILE A 362 8.82 27.15 -14.54
N GLU A 363 7.83 27.71 -13.82
CA GLU A 363 6.55 28.11 -14.40
C GLU A 363 6.73 29.20 -15.47
N LYS A 364 7.60 30.18 -15.23
CA LYS A 364 7.93 31.24 -16.18
C LYS A 364 8.58 30.68 -17.45
N GLU A 365 9.50 29.71 -17.35
CA GLU A 365 10.17 29.09 -18.50
C GLU A 365 9.23 28.22 -19.31
N THR A 366 8.48 27.34 -18.61
CA THR A 366 7.77 26.22 -19.24
C THR A 366 6.28 26.49 -19.44
N GLY A 367 5.69 27.39 -18.68
CA GLY A 367 4.26 27.62 -18.61
C GLY A 367 3.51 26.46 -17.89
N VAL A 368 4.24 25.55 -17.20
CA VAL A 368 3.67 24.39 -16.50
C VAL A 368 3.62 24.67 -15.01
N LYS A 369 2.44 24.56 -14.42
CA LYS A 369 2.19 24.73 -13.00
C LYS A 369 2.25 23.40 -12.29
N LEU A 370 3.27 23.17 -11.47
CA LEU A 370 3.44 21.98 -10.68
C LEU A 370 2.87 22.18 -9.27
N ARG A 371 2.05 21.24 -8.79
CA ARG A 371 1.48 21.25 -7.45
C ARG A 371 1.63 19.87 -6.80
N TYR A 372 1.63 19.84 -5.47
CA TYR A 372 1.77 18.64 -4.70
C TYR A 372 0.45 18.18 -4.09
N LEU A 373 0.29 16.86 -4.01
CA LEU A 373 -0.60 16.20 -3.06
C LEU A 373 0.26 15.49 -2.01
N ALA A 374 -0.01 15.72 -0.74
CA ALA A 374 0.65 15.03 0.35
C ALA A 374 0.19 13.56 0.37
N ALA A 375 1.07 12.64 0.00
CA ALA A 375 0.69 11.24 -0.22
C ALA A 375 0.89 10.40 1.04
N VAL A 376 -0.19 9.80 1.51
CA VAL A 376 -0.26 8.87 2.64
C VAL A 376 -0.27 7.45 2.10
N SER A 377 0.70 6.64 2.48
CA SER A 377 0.72 5.22 2.09
C SER A 377 -0.33 4.41 2.86
N ARG A 378 -0.95 3.42 2.22
CA ARG A 378 -1.89 2.46 2.83
C ARG A 378 -1.21 1.45 3.75
N THR A 379 -0.43 1.94 4.70
CA THR A 379 0.06 1.15 5.82
C THR A 379 -0.84 1.40 7.02
N LEU A 380 -1.09 0.37 7.82
CA LEU A 380 -1.87 0.55 9.05
C LEU A 380 -1.10 1.44 10.01
N PHE A 381 -1.76 2.47 10.49
CA PHE A 381 -1.19 3.45 11.42
C PHE A 381 -1.71 3.22 12.83
N THR A 382 -0.86 3.46 13.81
CA THR A 382 -1.31 3.70 15.18
C THR A 382 -1.98 5.07 15.27
N SER A 383 -2.82 5.30 16.28
CA SER A 383 -3.45 6.63 16.50
C SER A 383 -2.41 7.75 16.59
N LYS A 384 -1.23 7.49 17.20
CA LYS A 384 -0.12 8.44 17.22
C LYS A 384 0.40 8.77 15.81
N GLN A 385 0.58 7.76 14.96
CA GLN A 385 1.04 7.98 13.58
C GLN A 385 -0.02 8.71 12.74
N ILE A 386 -1.31 8.49 13.02
CA ILE A 386 -2.41 9.23 12.39
C ILE A 386 -2.35 10.70 12.78
N ALA A 387 -2.24 11.01 14.08
CA ALA A 387 -2.11 12.37 14.59
C ALA A 387 -0.89 13.08 14.00
N GLU A 388 0.28 12.42 14.01
CA GLU A 388 1.52 12.95 13.42
C GLU A 388 1.38 13.21 11.92
N SER A 389 0.82 12.26 11.16
CA SER A 389 0.62 12.42 9.72
C SER A 389 -0.39 13.53 9.40
N SER A 390 -1.49 13.59 10.14
CA SER A 390 -2.50 14.65 9.99
C SER A 390 -1.92 16.03 10.29
N ALA A 391 -1.13 16.15 11.36
CA ALA A 391 -0.47 17.40 11.72
C ALA A 391 0.53 17.86 10.66
N VAL A 392 1.32 16.93 10.09
CA VAL A 392 2.24 17.24 8.99
C VAL A 392 1.48 17.65 7.72
N ILE A 393 0.39 16.96 7.36
CA ILE A 393 -0.44 17.32 6.20
C ILE A 393 -1.01 18.73 6.37
N LYS A 394 -1.59 19.04 7.53
CA LYS A 394 -2.14 20.37 7.85
C LYS A 394 -1.07 21.46 7.80
N ALA A 395 0.16 21.17 8.25
CA ALA A 395 1.27 22.10 8.18
C ALA A 395 1.71 22.36 6.73
N VAL A 396 2.03 21.31 5.94
CA VAL A 396 2.44 21.49 4.54
C VAL A 396 1.32 22.08 3.68
N ALA A 397 0.07 21.84 4.04
CA ALA A 397 -1.10 22.43 3.38
C ALA A 397 -1.17 23.96 3.50
N LYS A 398 -0.42 24.61 4.37
CA LYS A 398 -0.31 26.08 4.37
C LYS A 398 0.39 26.59 3.11
N SER A 399 1.31 25.81 2.52
CA SER A 399 2.00 26.19 1.29
C SER A 399 1.05 26.23 0.09
N PRO A 400 1.11 27.25 -0.77
CA PRO A 400 0.29 27.33 -1.99
C PRO A 400 0.61 26.22 -3.00
N TYR A 401 1.77 25.59 -2.88
CA TYR A 401 2.17 24.48 -3.75
C TYR A 401 1.57 23.13 -3.34
N VAL A 402 1.02 23.01 -2.13
CA VAL A 402 0.35 21.80 -1.65
C VAL A 402 -1.16 21.99 -1.72
N VAL A 403 -1.81 21.29 -2.65
CA VAL A 403 -3.23 21.52 -2.99
C VAL A 403 -4.17 20.40 -2.55
N GLY A 404 -3.65 19.38 -1.88
CA GLY A 404 -4.46 18.27 -1.40
C GLY A 404 -3.66 17.16 -0.73
N MET A 405 -4.38 16.13 -0.33
CA MET A 405 -3.81 14.84 0.08
C MET A 405 -4.17 13.72 -0.89
N ASP A 406 -3.44 12.62 -0.81
CA ASP A 406 -3.68 11.42 -1.59
C ASP A 406 -3.45 10.16 -0.74
N LEU A 407 -4.42 9.28 -0.66
CA LEU A 407 -4.27 7.97 -0.04
C LEU A 407 -3.83 6.95 -1.10
N VAL A 408 -2.54 6.56 -1.05
CA VAL A 408 -1.85 5.78 -2.08
C VAL A 408 -1.39 4.41 -1.60
N GLY A 409 -1.03 3.56 -2.54
CA GLY A 409 -0.43 2.25 -2.30
C GLY A 409 -1.38 1.10 -2.62
N GLU A 410 -0.85 -0.12 -2.56
CA GLU A 410 -1.63 -1.31 -2.91
C GLU A 410 -2.89 -1.46 -2.05
N GLU A 411 -4.01 -1.79 -2.66
CA GLU A 411 -5.29 -2.02 -1.98
C GLU A 411 -5.31 -3.35 -1.20
N ILE A 412 -4.29 -3.57 -0.35
CA ILE A 412 -4.22 -4.70 0.58
C ILE A 412 -5.03 -4.45 1.85
N ASN A 413 -5.34 -3.19 2.14
CA ASN A 413 -6.16 -2.74 3.25
C ASN A 413 -7.39 -1.99 2.72
N ASN A 414 -8.53 -2.24 3.36
CA ASN A 414 -9.77 -1.55 3.00
C ASN A 414 -9.68 -0.06 3.33
N VAL A 415 -10.32 0.80 2.54
CA VAL A 415 -10.30 2.25 2.76
C VAL A 415 -10.88 2.65 4.13
N THR A 416 -11.83 1.86 4.67
CA THR A 416 -12.42 2.13 5.98
C THR A 416 -11.43 2.07 7.14
N GLU A 417 -10.29 1.40 6.96
CA GLU A 417 -9.22 1.35 7.95
C GLU A 417 -8.45 2.68 8.08
N PHE A 418 -8.68 3.60 7.15
CA PHE A 418 -8.08 4.93 7.11
C PHE A 418 -9.09 6.04 7.43
N THR A 419 -10.29 5.70 7.93
CA THR A 419 -11.38 6.66 8.21
C THR A 419 -10.92 7.75 9.16
N GLU A 420 -10.11 7.45 10.17
CA GLU A 420 -9.65 8.42 11.16
C GLU A 420 -8.79 9.53 10.52
N ILE A 421 -7.78 9.17 9.71
CA ILE A 421 -6.98 10.18 9.01
C ILE A 421 -7.79 10.92 7.94
N ILE A 422 -8.73 10.25 7.28
CA ILE A 422 -9.63 10.87 6.31
C ILE A 422 -10.51 11.90 7.03
N ASP A 423 -11.06 11.57 8.20
CA ASP A 423 -11.90 12.46 9.01
C ASP A 423 -11.18 13.74 9.41
N GLU A 424 -9.95 13.60 9.91
CA GLU A 424 -9.09 14.72 10.28
C GLU A 424 -8.84 15.70 9.11
N ILE A 425 -8.59 15.15 7.92
CA ILE A 425 -8.30 15.99 6.75
C ILE A 425 -9.58 16.51 6.08
N VAL A 426 -10.69 15.76 6.13
CA VAL A 426 -12.00 16.28 5.70
C VAL A 426 -12.42 17.49 6.54
N LYS A 427 -12.27 17.43 7.87
CA LYS A 427 -12.55 18.56 8.77
C LYS A 427 -11.66 19.77 8.44
N TYR A 428 -10.35 19.53 8.25
CA TYR A 428 -9.43 20.58 7.82
C TYR A 428 -9.90 21.22 6.49
N ALA A 429 -10.21 20.39 5.49
CA ALA A 429 -10.64 20.86 4.19
C ALA A 429 -11.98 21.65 4.27
N VAL A 430 -12.91 21.23 5.12
CA VAL A 430 -14.22 21.91 5.26
C VAL A 430 -14.08 23.26 5.97
N TYR A 431 -13.29 23.34 7.02
CA TYR A 431 -13.25 24.52 7.89
C TYR A 431 -12.12 25.50 7.56
N GLU A 432 -10.96 25.00 7.16
CA GLU A 432 -9.75 25.80 6.97
C GLU A 432 -9.45 26.10 5.50
N ASP A 433 -9.62 25.08 4.62
CA ASP A 433 -9.19 25.16 3.22
C ASP A 433 -10.17 24.45 2.27
N LYS A 434 -11.25 25.12 1.90
CA LYS A 434 -12.36 24.55 1.11
C LYS A 434 -11.95 24.07 -0.31
N GLU A 435 -10.80 24.48 -0.79
CA GLU A 435 -10.26 24.07 -2.08
C GLU A 435 -9.24 22.92 -1.96
N PHE A 436 -8.92 22.49 -0.73
CA PHE A 436 -8.02 21.36 -0.50
C PHE A 436 -8.65 20.07 -1.00
N THR A 437 -7.97 19.40 -1.92
CA THR A 437 -8.47 18.15 -2.53
C THR A 437 -8.16 16.96 -1.65
N ILE A 438 -9.13 16.07 -1.54
CA ILE A 438 -8.91 14.72 -0.99
C ILE A 438 -8.99 13.74 -2.15
N ARG A 439 -7.87 13.08 -2.46
CA ARG A 439 -7.79 11.99 -3.42
C ARG A 439 -7.64 10.67 -2.70
N ILE A 440 -8.37 9.66 -3.15
CA ILE A 440 -8.28 8.29 -2.63
C ILE A 440 -8.15 7.35 -3.82
N HIS A 441 -7.08 6.55 -3.85
CA HIS A 441 -7.01 5.41 -4.76
C HIS A 441 -8.05 4.39 -4.31
N ALA A 442 -9.01 4.07 -5.13
CA ALA A 442 -10.03 3.08 -4.81
C ALA A 442 -10.51 2.35 -6.06
N GLY A 443 -10.65 1.03 -5.95
CA GLY A 443 -11.04 0.19 -7.07
C GLY A 443 -9.94 0.05 -8.13
N GLU A 444 -8.69 0.17 -7.75
CA GLU A 444 -7.53 -0.08 -8.62
C GLU A 444 -7.34 -1.58 -8.85
N THR A 445 -7.57 -2.37 -7.81
CA THR A 445 -7.46 -3.84 -7.85
C THR A 445 -8.77 -4.49 -7.48
N ASP A 446 -8.90 -5.79 -7.74
CA ASP A 446 -10.08 -6.58 -7.37
C ASP A 446 -10.03 -7.12 -5.94
N SER A 447 -9.07 -6.69 -5.15
CA SER A 447 -8.89 -7.12 -3.75
C SER A 447 -10.08 -6.73 -2.88
N TYR A 448 -10.61 -5.51 -3.09
CA TYR A 448 -11.80 -4.99 -2.42
C TYR A 448 -12.73 -4.33 -3.44
N LYS A 449 -13.66 -5.10 -4.00
CA LYS A 449 -14.59 -4.62 -5.04
C LYS A 449 -15.57 -3.55 -4.59
N ASP A 450 -15.73 -3.37 -3.28
CA ASP A 450 -16.57 -2.37 -2.64
C ASP A 450 -15.80 -1.11 -2.19
N ASN A 451 -14.49 -1.06 -2.43
CA ASN A 451 -13.62 0.03 -1.94
C ASN A 451 -14.03 1.41 -2.49
N VAL A 452 -14.51 1.47 -3.74
CA VAL A 452 -15.03 2.71 -4.33
C VAL A 452 -16.24 3.22 -3.53
N GLU A 453 -17.21 2.36 -3.26
CA GLU A 453 -18.39 2.74 -2.47
C GLU A 453 -18.01 3.12 -1.04
N LYS A 454 -17.10 2.37 -0.41
CA LYS A 454 -16.61 2.66 0.94
C LYS A 454 -15.84 3.98 1.01
N ALA A 455 -15.08 4.36 -0.03
CA ALA A 455 -14.45 5.68 -0.10
C ALA A 455 -15.48 6.81 -0.11
N LEU A 456 -16.56 6.66 -0.90
CA LEU A 456 -17.68 7.61 -0.92
C LEU A 456 -18.36 7.71 0.45
N ASP A 457 -18.60 6.57 1.09
CA ASP A 457 -19.25 6.53 2.41
C ASP A 457 -18.34 7.11 3.51
N CYS A 458 -17.02 6.85 3.47
CA CYS A 458 -16.07 7.48 4.39
C CYS A 458 -16.13 9.01 4.29
N ILE A 459 -16.02 9.57 3.09
CA ILE A 459 -16.11 11.03 2.91
C ILE A 459 -17.45 11.57 3.43
N LYS A 460 -18.56 10.94 3.06
CA LYS A 460 -19.89 11.38 3.49
C LYS A 460 -20.08 11.35 5.01
N ILE A 461 -19.48 10.37 5.68
CA ILE A 461 -19.54 10.24 7.14
C ILE A 461 -18.67 11.30 7.83
N CYS A 462 -17.52 11.59 7.25
CA CYS A 462 -16.55 12.54 7.80
C CYS A 462 -16.95 14.00 7.58
N VAL A 463 -17.81 14.31 6.60
CA VAL A 463 -18.30 15.67 6.39
C VAL A 463 -19.21 16.07 7.54
N PRO A 464 -18.90 17.18 8.27
CA PRO A 464 -19.73 17.66 9.37
C PRO A 464 -21.17 17.97 8.93
N ASN A 465 -22.12 17.77 9.81
CA ASN A 465 -23.55 17.98 9.52
C ASN A 465 -23.82 19.42 9.06
N GLY A 466 -24.43 19.56 7.88
CA GLY A 466 -24.78 20.85 7.30
C GLY A 466 -23.69 21.48 6.43
N GLU A 467 -22.51 20.92 6.41
CA GLU A 467 -21.39 21.39 5.58
C GLU A 467 -21.38 20.70 4.20
N LYS A 468 -20.77 21.37 3.24
CA LYS A 468 -20.52 20.81 1.90
C LYS A 468 -19.25 19.97 1.92
N ALA A 469 -19.28 18.84 1.23
CA ALA A 469 -18.08 18.01 1.04
C ALA A 469 -16.96 18.82 0.36
N PRO A 470 -15.68 18.58 0.75
CA PRO A 470 -14.53 19.16 0.06
C PRO A 470 -14.42 18.60 -1.35
N GLN A 471 -13.46 19.10 -2.14
CA GLN A 471 -13.14 18.50 -3.42
C GLN A 471 -12.66 17.06 -3.22
N PHE A 472 -13.40 16.12 -3.80
CA PHE A 472 -13.11 14.71 -3.66
C PHE A 472 -12.84 14.07 -5.01
N ARG A 473 -11.74 13.30 -5.09
CA ARG A 473 -11.37 12.56 -6.29
C ARG A 473 -11.09 11.10 -5.97
N ILE A 474 -11.45 10.23 -6.88
CA ILE A 474 -11.14 8.82 -6.81
C ILE A 474 -10.16 8.48 -7.92
N GLY A 475 -8.98 8.00 -7.55
CA GLY A 475 -8.04 7.40 -8.48
C GLY A 475 -8.49 6.01 -8.88
N HIS A 476 -8.38 5.70 -10.16
CA HIS A 476 -8.72 4.44 -10.86
C HIS A 476 -10.22 4.16 -10.99
N GLY A 477 -10.97 3.92 -9.91
CA GLY A 477 -12.41 3.62 -10.00
C GLY A 477 -12.77 2.44 -10.91
N LEU A 478 -11.83 1.50 -11.11
CA LEU A 478 -11.92 0.42 -12.09
C LEU A 478 -12.84 -0.71 -11.64
N TYR A 479 -12.71 -1.13 -10.38
CA TYR A 479 -13.49 -2.23 -9.81
C TYR A 479 -14.70 -1.70 -9.05
N VAL A 480 -15.86 -1.90 -9.66
CA VAL A 480 -17.18 -1.54 -9.12
C VAL A 480 -18.21 -2.59 -9.56
N PRO A 481 -19.35 -2.71 -8.88
CA PRO A 481 -20.48 -3.47 -9.40
C PRO A 481 -20.90 -2.99 -10.79
N ASP A 482 -21.60 -3.84 -11.55
CA ASP A 482 -22.13 -3.39 -12.85
C ASP A 482 -22.94 -2.09 -12.67
N LEU A 483 -22.50 -1.02 -13.34
CA LEU A 483 -23.07 0.32 -13.19
C LEU A 483 -24.53 0.41 -13.66
N ASN A 484 -25.03 -0.58 -14.42
CA ASN A 484 -26.44 -0.71 -14.78
C ASN A 484 -27.27 -1.38 -13.68
N SER A 485 -26.64 -2.06 -12.74
CA SER A 485 -27.32 -2.70 -11.60
C SER A 485 -27.90 -1.68 -10.63
N LYS A 486 -28.68 -2.14 -9.67
CA LYS A 486 -29.20 -1.30 -8.58
C LYS A 486 -28.06 -0.73 -7.72
N GLU A 487 -27.06 -1.55 -7.43
CA GLU A 487 -25.88 -1.17 -6.68
C GLU A 487 -25.03 -0.13 -7.44
N GLY A 488 -24.79 -0.37 -8.74
CA GLY A 488 -24.04 0.54 -9.58
C GLY A 488 -24.69 1.91 -9.70
N LYS A 489 -26.03 1.97 -9.88
CA LYS A 489 -26.78 3.23 -9.89
C LYS A 489 -26.71 3.97 -8.55
N ARG A 490 -26.71 3.24 -7.43
CA ARG A 490 -26.53 3.83 -6.10
C ARG A 490 -25.15 4.50 -5.97
N ILE A 491 -24.10 3.84 -6.46
CA ILE A 491 -22.74 4.38 -6.46
C ILE A 491 -22.64 5.64 -7.33
N ILE A 492 -23.21 5.61 -8.54
CA ILE A 492 -23.26 6.78 -9.43
C ILE A 492 -23.96 7.96 -8.75
N ASN A 493 -25.09 7.73 -8.07
CA ASN A 493 -25.80 8.79 -7.36
C ASN A 493 -24.95 9.36 -6.23
N LYS A 494 -24.27 8.52 -5.42
CA LYS A 494 -23.33 8.97 -4.39
C LYS A 494 -22.19 9.81 -4.98
N MET A 495 -21.64 9.43 -6.13
CA MET A 495 -20.59 10.20 -6.81
C MET A 495 -21.09 11.59 -7.23
N LYS A 496 -22.32 11.67 -7.76
CA LYS A 496 -22.92 12.95 -8.15
C LYS A 496 -23.24 13.82 -6.94
N ASP A 497 -23.78 13.25 -5.87
CA ASP A 497 -24.12 13.96 -4.63
C ASP A 497 -22.87 14.58 -3.98
N LEU A 498 -21.71 13.94 -4.13
CA LEU A 498 -20.42 14.39 -3.60
C LEU A 498 -19.58 15.18 -4.63
N ASP A 499 -20.09 15.41 -5.84
CA ASP A 499 -19.39 16.06 -6.96
C ASP A 499 -18.00 15.44 -7.24
N VAL A 500 -17.93 14.11 -7.22
CA VAL A 500 -16.68 13.35 -7.36
C VAL A 500 -16.10 13.46 -8.77
N VAL A 501 -14.79 13.64 -8.86
CA VAL A 501 -14.05 13.48 -10.11
C VAL A 501 -13.32 12.15 -10.10
N LEU A 502 -13.55 11.31 -11.13
CA LEU A 502 -12.80 10.07 -11.35
C LEU A 502 -11.57 10.33 -12.21
N GLU A 503 -10.45 9.76 -11.83
CA GLU A 503 -9.17 9.89 -12.53
C GLU A 503 -8.79 8.53 -13.11
N PHE A 504 -8.64 8.45 -14.44
CA PHE A 504 -8.39 7.19 -15.15
C PHE A 504 -6.97 7.08 -15.69
N GLN A 505 -6.33 5.93 -15.46
CA GLN A 505 -4.96 5.58 -15.81
C GLN A 505 -4.94 4.22 -16.50
N LEU A 506 -5.39 4.17 -17.75
CA LEU A 506 -5.55 2.91 -18.48
C LEU A 506 -4.25 2.13 -18.61
N THR A 507 -3.17 2.82 -18.97
CA THR A 507 -1.87 2.18 -19.18
C THR A 507 -1.33 1.56 -17.90
N SER A 508 -1.42 2.28 -16.79
CA SER A 508 -1.07 1.76 -15.46
C SER A 508 -1.88 0.52 -15.12
N ASN A 509 -3.21 0.61 -15.24
CA ASN A 509 -4.10 -0.51 -14.91
C ASN A 509 -3.80 -1.78 -15.71
N VAL A 510 -3.45 -1.63 -16.99
CA VAL A 510 -3.09 -2.77 -17.84
C VAL A 510 -1.69 -3.29 -17.51
N ARG A 511 -0.71 -2.42 -17.36
CA ARG A 511 0.69 -2.81 -17.13
C ARG A 511 0.93 -3.41 -15.75
N LEU A 512 0.17 -2.98 -14.75
CA LEU A 512 0.21 -3.55 -13.40
C LEU A 512 -0.65 -4.81 -13.24
N ASN A 513 -1.24 -5.34 -14.29
CA ASN A 513 -2.17 -6.47 -14.22
C ASN A 513 -3.47 -6.20 -13.44
N ASN A 514 -3.81 -4.96 -13.28
CA ASN A 514 -5.03 -4.60 -12.57
C ASN A 514 -6.26 -4.73 -13.45
N LEU A 515 -6.10 -4.70 -14.78
CA LEU A 515 -7.18 -4.86 -15.76
C LEU A 515 -6.90 -6.04 -16.71
N ILE A 516 -7.73 -7.07 -16.63
CA ILE A 516 -7.58 -8.29 -17.43
C ILE A 516 -8.28 -8.17 -18.79
N ASN A 517 -9.42 -7.48 -18.83
CA ASN A 517 -10.24 -7.34 -20.03
C ASN A 517 -10.67 -5.88 -20.20
N LEU A 518 -10.24 -5.30 -21.31
CA LEU A 518 -10.57 -3.91 -21.66
C LEU A 518 -12.07 -3.64 -21.77
N SER A 519 -12.86 -4.63 -22.20
CA SER A 519 -14.32 -4.47 -22.30
C SER A 519 -15.02 -4.26 -20.96
N ASN A 520 -14.33 -4.56 -19.86
CA ASN A 520 -14.86 -4.36 -18.50
C ASN A 520 -14.50 -2.97 -17.92
N HIS A 521 -13.77 -2.15 -18.67
CA HIS A 521 -13.38 -0.83 -18.19
C HIS A 521 -14.60 0.10 -18.04
N PRO A 522 -14.87 0.69 -16.88
CA PRO A 522 -16.12 1.37 -16.58
C PRO A 522 -16.22 2.81 -17.10
N ILE A 523 -15.13 3.41 -17.62
CA ILE A 523 -15.06 4.85 -17.96
C ILE A 523 -16.22 5.31 -18.84
N LYS A 524 -16.57 4.55 -19.90
CA LYS A 524 -17.64 4.93 -20.81
C LYS A 524 -19.00 5.03 -20.12
N LYS A 525 -19.28 4.06 -19.24
CA LYS A 525 -20.51 4.06 -18.43
C LYS A 525 -20.57 5.22 -17.43
N TYR A 526 -19.43 5.61 -16.86
CA TYR A 526 -19.37 6.78 -15.99
C TYR A 526 -19.64 8.08 -16.75
N LEU A 527 -19.02 8.25 -17.94
CA LEU A 527 -19.24 9.41 -18.80
C LEU A 527 -20.70 9.50 -19.28
N GLU A 528 -21.29 8.36 -19.69
CA GLU A 528 -22.71 8.26 -20.06
C GLU A 528 -23.64 8.60 -18.88
N ALA A 529 -23.26 8.20 -17.68
CA ALA A 529 -24.00 8.52 -16.46
C ALA A 529 -23.80 9.98 -15.99
N GLY A 530 -22.93 10.75 -16.63
CA GLY A 530 -22.64 12.14 -16.28
C GLY A 530 -21.79 12.31 -15.02
N VAL A 531 -20.93 11.34 -14.70
CA VAL A 531 -19.89 11.47 -13.69
C VAL A 531 -18.71 12.22 -14.28
N LYS A 532 -18.15 13.15 -13.53
CA LYS A 532 -16.95 13.90 -13.95
C LYS A 532 -15.75 12.96 -14.03
N CYS A 533 -15.08 12.92 -15.17
CA CYS A 533 -13.94 12.06 -15.42
C CYS A 533 -12.78 12.87 -16.00
N VAL A 534 -11.55 12.54 -15.62
CA VAL A 534 -10.32 13.10 -16.17
C VAL A 534 -9.30 12.00 -16.45
N GLN A 535 -8.32 12.30 -17.27
CA GLN A 535 -7.18 11.45 -17.54
C GLN A 535 -6.06 11.72 -16.54
N GLY A 536 -5.31 10.68 -16.17
CA GLY A 536 -4.04 10.75 -15.48
C GLY A 536 -3.08 9.71 -16.03
N THR A 537 -1.79 9.85 -15.80
CA THR A 537 -0.78 8.91 -16.30
C THR A 537 -0.31 7.92 -15.25
N ASP A 538 -0.54 8.23 -13.97
CA ASP A 538 0.01 7.53 -12.81
C ASP A 538 1.56 7.64 -12.71
N GLY A 539 2.23 7.80 -13.86
CA GLY A 539 3.67 7.99 -13.95
C GLY A 539 4.21 7.79 -15.35
N CYS A 540 4.28 8.86 -16.14
CA CYS A 540 4.72 8.84 -17.55
C CYS A 540 6.00 8.01 -17.76
N GLY A 541 7.03 8.29 -16.99
CA GLY A 541 8.35 7.66 -17.16
C GLY A 541 8.35 6.20 -16.79
N PHE A 542 7.70 5.86 -15.69
CA PHE A 542 7.65 4.48 -15.21
C PHE A 542 6.89 3.56 -16.17
N TYR A 543 5.79 4.05 -16.72
CA TYR A 543 4.99 3.28 -17.70
C TYR A 543 5.48 3.47 -19.14
N GLY A 544 6.49 4.31 -19.41
CA GLY A 544 7.06 4.54 -20.71
C GLY A 544 6.05 5.14 -21.70
N ILE A 545 5.25 6.09 -21.24
CA ILE A 545 4.22 6.82 -21.99
C ILE A 545 4.32 8.31 -21.72
N ASP A 546 3.56 9.08 -22.47
CA ASP A 546 3.20 10.45 -22.13
C ASP A 546 1.66 10.62 -22.06
N THR A 547 1.21 11.80 -21.71
CA THR A 547 -0.23 12.09 -21.59
C THR A 547 -0.97 11.93 -22.93
N ILE A 548 -0.28 12.10 -24.06
CA ILE A 548 -0.85 11.93 -25.40
C ILE A 548 -0.98 10.45 -25.73
N ASP A 549 0.01 9.64 -25.34
CA ASP A 549 -0.07 8.17 -25.47
C ASP A 549 -1.27 7.63 -24.69
N GLU A 550 -1.52 8.13 -23.47
CA GLU A 550 -2.68 7.75 -22.67
C GLU A 550 -3.99 8.14 -23.36
N GLN A 551 -4.07 9.36 -23.92
CA GLN A 551 -5.24 9.81 -24.70
C GLN A 551 -5.49 8.93 -25.94
N ILE A 552 -4.43 8.57 -26.65
CA ILE A 552 -4.50 7.65 -27.80
C ILE A 552 -4.99 6.28 -27.37
N ALA A 553 -4.50 5.78 -26.22
CA ALA A 553 -4.89 4.50 -25.67
C ALA A 553 -6.39 4.48 -25.30
N LEU A 554 -6.88 5.48 -24.57
CA LEU A 554 -8.30 5.62 -24.25
C LEU A 554 -9.19 5.60 -25.50
N ARG A 555 -8.78 6.34 -26.55
CA ARG A 555 -9.51 6.38 -27.83
C ARG A 555 -9.52 5.04 -28.54
N ASN A 556 -8.36 4.42 -28.69
CA ASN A 556 -8.22 3.25 -29.57
C ASN A 556 -8.59 1.93 -28.90
N LEU A 557 -8.47 1.85 -27.59
CA LEU A 557 -8.70 0.63 -26.84
C LEU A 557 -10.05 0.61 -26.12
N LEU A 558 -10.59 1.76 -25.74
CA LEU A 558 -11.86 1.89 -25.03
C LEU A 558 -12.95 2.61 -25.86
N ASP A 559 -12.66 2.94 -27.09
CA ASP A 559 -13.59 3.62 -27.99
C ASP A 559 -14.19 4.92 -27.38
N ILE A 560 -13.36 5.68 -26.69
CA ILE A 560 -13.72 6.99 -26.17
C ILE A 560 -13.77 7.97 -27.36
N ASN A 561 -14.93 8.55 -27.58
CA ASN A 561 -15.16 9.41 -28.73
C ASN A 561 -14.81 10.88 -28.46
N TYR A 562 -14.97 11.72 -29.48
CA TYR A 562 -14.66 13.13 -29.38
C TYR A 562 -15.52 13.88 -28.35
N GLU A 563 -16.79 13.55 -28.23
CA GLU A 563 -17.72 14.18 -27.29
C GLU A 563 -17.37 13.80 -25.84
N ASP A 564 -16.98 12.56 -25.61
CA ASP A 564 -16.51 12.08 -24.30
C ASP A 564 -15.22 12.84 -23.89
N PHE A 565 -14.28 12.98 -24.81
CA PHE A 565 -13.08 13.80 -24.54
C PHE A 565 -13.40 15.27 -24.31
N ALA A 566 -14.40 15.84 -25.00
CA ALA A 566 -14.83 17.21 -24.76
C ALA A 566 -15.34 17.40 -23.33
N LYS A 567 -16.18 16.48 -22.84
CA LYS A 567 -16.64 16.49 -21.44
C LYS A 567 -15.48 16.40 -20.45
N MET A 568 -14.51 15.53 -20.69
CA MET A 568 -13.33 15.41 -19.84
C MET A 568 -12.51 16.71 -19.82
N ARG A 569 -12.34 17.37 -20.97
CA ARG A 569 -11.63 18.65 -21.04
C ARG A 569 -12.38 19.81 -20.36
N GLU A 570 -13.71 19.79 -20.36
CA GLU A 570 -14.51 20.75 -19.58
C GLU A 570 -14.24 20.62 -18.09
N VAL A 571 -14.11 19.38 -17.58
CA VAL A 571 -13.73 19.13 -16.17
C VAL A 571 -12.31 19.63 -15.89
N GLU A 572 -11.36 19.42 -16.79
CA GLU A 572 -10.00 19.99 -16.66
C GLU A 572 -10.03 21.51 -16.59
N ASP A 573 -10.76 22.17 -17.49
CA ASP A 573 -10.84 23.63 -17.53
C ASP A 573 -11.48 24.21 -16.26
N GLU A 574 -12.49 23.52 -15.70
CA GLU A 574 -13.07 23.87 -14.40
C GLU A 574 -12.01 23.79 -13.30
N ILE A 575 -11.26 22.69 -13.24
CA ILE A 575 -10.23 22.49 -12.21
C ILE A 575 -9.10 23.53 -12.35
N ILE A 576 -8.57 23.76 -13.55
CA ILE A 576 -7.50 24.75 -13.78
C ILE A 576 -7.96 26.15 -13.32
N SER A 577 -9.15 26.59 -13.73
CA SER A 577 -9.67 27.90 -13.37
C SER A 577 -9.81 28.09 -11.86
N ARG A 578 -10.30 27.08 -11.17
CA ARG A 578 -10.42 27.08 -9.70
C ARG A 578 -9.04 27.12 -9.03
N ARG A 579 -8.07 26.35 -9.54
CA ARG A 579 -6.73 26.26 -8.98
C ARG A 579 -5.91 27.54 -9.17
N GLU A 580 -6.10 28.25 -10.26
CA GLU A 580 -5.44 29.55 -10.48
C GLU A 580 -5.86 30.58 -9.43
N LYS A 581 -7.16 30.75 -9.24
CA LYS A 581 -7.71 31.65 -8.22
C LYS A 581 -7.28 31.23 -6.80
N TYR A 582 -7.38 29.94 -6.51
CA TYR A 582 -6.99 29.40 -5.22
C TYR A 582 -5.50 29.63 -4.90
N PHE A 583 -4.62 29.45 -5.89
CA PHE A 583 -3.19 29.68 -5.71
C PHE A 583 -2.88 31.13 -5.35
N GLU A 584 -3.51 32.10 -6.03
CA GLU A 584 -3.33 33.52 -5.72
C GLU A 584 -3.78 33.86 -4.29
N GLU A 585 -4.93 33.37 -3.87
CA GLU A 585 -5.46 33.61 -2.54
C GLU A 585 -4.60 32.93 -1.45
N LYS A 586 -4.18 31.70 -1.71
CA LYS A 586 -3.36 30.91 -0.79
C LYS A 586 -1.94 31.46 -0.66
N SER A 587 -1.35 31.97 -1.74
CA SER A 587 -0.03 32.61 -1.71
C SER A 587 0.00 33.79 -0.75
N LYS A 588 -1.02 34.67 -0.79
CA LYS A 588 -1.14 35.80 0.17
C LYS A 588 -1.25 35.33 1.61
N LYS A 589 -2.10 34.35 1.88
CA LYS A 589 -2.25 33.76 3.21
C LYS A 589 -0.94 33.11 3.70
N PHE A 590 -0.18 32.49 2.78
CA PHE A 590 1.10 31.89 3.11
C PHE A 590 2.17 32.93 3.47
N GLU A 591 2.24 34.06 2.73
CA GLU A 591 3.12 35.16 3.09
C GLU A 591 2.78 35.74 4.49
N GLU A 592 1.49 35.92 4.77
CA GLU A 592 1.00 36.33 6.09
C GLU A 592 1.34 35.31 7.18
N PHE A 593 1.19 34.02 6.88
CA PHE A 593 1.55 32.91 7.77
C PHE A 593 3.05 32.90 8.08
N LEU A 594 3.89 33.06 7.07
CA LEU A 594 5.35 33.12 7.26
C LEU A 594 5.75 34.35 8.09
N ASN A 595 5.14 35.49 7.84
CA ASN A 595 5.46 36.74 8.55
C ASN A 595 6.97 37.03 8.62
N GLY A 596 7.71 36.76 7.55
CA GLY A 596 9.16 36.90 7.47
C GLY A 596 10.00 35.80 8.11
N ARG A 597 9.38 34.73 8.62
CA ARG A 597 10.07 33.55 9.15
C ARG A 597 10.54 32.62 8.03
N ASP A 598 11.51 31.77 8.37
CA ASP A 598 11.91 30.64 7.50
C ASP A 598 10.76 29.65 7.31
N ILE A 599 10.65 29.08 6.11
CA ILE A 599 9.55 28.16 5.75
C ILE A 599 9.60 26.91 6.62
N VAL A 600 10.80 26.33 6.83
CA VAL A 600 10.95 25.07 7.58
C VAL A 600 10.58 25.28 9.03
N GLU A 601 11.04 26.38 9.63
CA GLU A 601 10.73 26.76 11.00
C GLU A 601 9.21 26.99 11.17
N ALA A 602 8.59 27.76 10.28
CA ALA A 602 7.16 28.06 10.35
C ALA A 602 6.28 26.79 10.19
N LEU A 603 6.65 25.86 9.29
CA LEU A 603 5.94 24.60 9.11
C LEU A 603 6.14 23.65 10.30
N ALA A 604 7.33 23.65 10.91
CA ALA A 604 7.60 22.86 12.10
C ALA A 604 6.76 23.35 13.30
N GLU A 605 6.69 24.65 13.52
CA GLU A 605 5.83 25.24 14.55
C GLU A 605 4.33 24.95 14.29
N GLU A 606 3.86 25.05 13.03
CA GLU A 606 2.47 24.75 12.68
C GLU A 606 2.16 23.27 12.90
N LYS A 607 3.09 22.36 12.60
CA LYS A 607 2.94 20.95 12.93
C LYS A 607 2.77 20.74 14.43
N GLU A 608 3.63 21.35 15.26
CA GLU A 608 3.54 21.20 16.72
C GLU A 608 2.23 21.81 17.26
N LYS A 609 1.78 22.95 16.70
CA LYS A 609 0.49 23.53 17.01
C LYS A 609 -0.65 22.57 16.64
N ASN A 610 -0.65 22.01 15.43
CA ASN A 610 -1.67 21.04 15.00
C ASN A 610 -1.64 19.76 15.84
N LEU A 611 -0.51 19.37 16.40
CA LEU A 611 -0.42 18.29 17.38
C LEU A 611 -1.00 18.68 18.74
N ALA A 612 -0.88 19.95 19.13
CA ALA A 612 -1.45 20.45 20.38
C ALA A 612 -2.96 20.75 20.23
N ASP A 613 -3.42 21.19 19.03
CA ASP A 613 -4.82 21.46 18.71
C ASP A 613 -5.61 20.16 18.35
N VAL A 614 -4.95 19.04 18.06
CA VAL A 614 -5.59 17.76 18.32
C VAL A 614 -5.88 17.85 19.82
N GLU A 615 -7.14 18.20 20.20
CA GLU A 615 -7.61 17.86 21.53
C GLU A 615 -7.06 16.47 21.73
N GLU A 616 -6.02 16.39 22.52
CA GLU A 616 -5.64 15.10 23.04
C GLU A 616 -6.99 14.48 23.41
N PRO A 617 -7.34 13.31 22.90
CA PRO A 617 -8.12 12.47 23.74
C PRO A 617 -7.24 12.43 24.98
N GLU A 618 -7.52 13.28 26.00
CA GLU A 618 -6.70 13.55 27.17
C GLU A 618 -5.71 12.40 27.40
N THR A 619 -4.60 12.47 26.70
CA THR A 619 -3.43 11.64 26.93
C THR A 619 -2.27 12.60 26.87
N GLU A 620 -2.01 13.19 27.98
CA GLU A 620 -0.66 13.57 28.38
C GLU A 620 0.28 12.42 28.00
N GLU A 621 0.90 12.45 26.84
CA GLU A 621 1.89 11.43 26.49
C GLU A 621 3.05 11.96 25.67
N SER A 622 3.84 12.75 26.33
CA SER A 622 5.27 12.74 26.11
C SER A 622 6.06 12.14 27.29
N SER A 623 5.39 11.69 28.36
CA SER A 623 6.09 11.09 29.51
C SER A 623 5.38 9.94 30.26
N ASN A 624 4.15 9.57 29.93
CA ASN A 624 3.38 8.62 30.75
C ASN A 624 2.69 7.48 30.00
N THR A 625 3.35 6.85 29.03
CA THR A 625 2.94 5.47 28.67
C THR A 625 3.35 4.56 29.82
N LEU A 626 2.36 4.11 30.56
CA LEU A 626 2.53 3.25 31.69
C LEU A 626 2.76 1.82 31.23
N ASN A 627 3.88 1.24 31.59
CA ASN A 627 4.13 -0.17 31.32
C ASN A 627 3.17 -1.04 32.17
N SER A 628 2.25 -1.71 31.49
CA SER A 628 1.18 -2.51 32.12
C SER A 628 1.70 -3.59 33.08
N TYR A 629 2.85 -4.20 32.78
CA TYR A 629 3.49 -5.17 33.69
C TYR A 629 3.91 -4.52 35.03
N ASN A 630 4.41 -3.29 34.96
CA ASN A 630 4.85 -2.60 36.16
C ASN A 630 3.70 -2.12 37.02
N ILE A 631 2.59 -1.69 36.40
CA ILE A 631 1.42 -1.15 37.08
C ILE A 631 0.60 -2.27 37.73
N PHE A 632 0.33 -3.33 36.96
CA PHE A 632 -0.58 -4.39 37.39
C PHE A 632 0.13 -5.60 38.02
N LYS A 633 1.38 -5.48 38.49
CA LYS A 633 2.16 -6.60 39.06
C LYS A 633 1.37 -7.56 39.95
N LYS A 634 0.43 -7.03 40.76
CA LYS A 634 -0.38 -7.82 41.68
C LYS A 634 -1.65 -8.37 41.01
N ARG A 635 -2.04 -7.88 39.85
CA ARG A 635 -3.27 -8.28 39.13
C ARG A 635 -2.98 -9.06 37.85
N VAL A 636 -1.73 -9.08 37.39
CA VAL A 636 -1.33 -9.88 36.23
C VAL A 636 -1.47 -11.35 36.58
N LYS A 637 -2.25 -12.06 35.76
CA LYS A 637 -2.51 -13.48 35.94
C LYS A 637 -2.14 -14.23 34.67
N GLU A 638 -1.57 -15.42 34.87
CA GLU A 638 -1.50 -16.43 33.83
C GLU A 638 -2.87 -17.06 33.64
N PHE A 639 -3.13 -17.55 32.43
CA PHE A 639 -4.40 -18.21 32.15
C PHE A 639 -4.50 -19.56 32.81
N PRO A 640 -5.59 -19.85 33.55
CA PRO A 640 -5.78 -21.15 34.16
C PRO A 640 -5.95 -22.22 33.08
N LEU A 641 -5.05 -23.23 33.09
CA LEU A 641 -5.04 -24.29 32.09
C LEU A 641 -6.20 -25.30 32.28
N ASP A 642 -6.77 -25.36 33.44
CA ASP A 642 -7.85 -26.26 33.84
C ASP A 642 -9.26 -25.72 33.56
N LYS A 643 -9.36 -24.46 33.11
CA LYS A 643 -10.63 -23.79 32.85
C LYS A 643 -10.84 -23.48 31.37
N THR A 644 -12.10 -23.36 30.98
CA THR A 644 -12.48 -22.99 29.64
C THR A 644 -12.45 -21.45 29.45
N PRO A 645 -11.64 -20.94 28.56
CA PRO A 645 -11.63 -19.50 28.23
C PRO A 645 -12.82 -19.14 27.32
N ILE A 646 -13.52 -18.09 27.69
CA ILE A 646 -14.57 -17.46 26.87
C ILE A 646 -14.17 -16.03 26.58
N VAL A 647 -13.90 -15.73 25.32
CA VAL A 647 -13.56 -14.37 24.85
C VAL A 647 -14.85 -13.70 24.40
N ILE A 648 -15.20 -12.59 25.03
CA ILE A 648 -16.36 -11.78 24.66
C ILE A 648 -15.86 -10.52 23.93
N ALA A 649 -16.28 -10.38 22.68
CA ALA A 649 -15.93 -9.23 21.83
C ALA A 649 -17.15 -8.40 21.47
N GLY A 650 -16.97 -7.09 21.35
CA GLY A 650 -18.04 -6.11 21.11
C GLY A 650 -17.86 -4.90 22.01
N GLY A 651 -16.66 -4.37 22.08
CA GLY A 651 -16.26 -3.28 22.97
C GLY A 651 -16.67 -1.89 22.51
N SER A 652 -15.66 -1.04 22.25
CA SER A 652 -15.81 0.42 22.15
C SER A 652 -16.60 0.89 20.94
N PHE A 653 -16.37 0.28 19.76
CA PHE A 653 -16.93 0.75 18.49
C PHE A 653 -17.60 -0.38 17.71
N ASN A 654 -18.71 -0.07 17.10
CA ASN A 654 -19.47 -0.97 16.22
C ASN A 654 -18.90 -0.95 14.77
N SER A 655 -19.49 -1.76 13.90
CA SER A 655 -19.15 -1.85 12.48
C SER A 655 -19.25 -0.53 11.71
N LYS A 656 -19.93 0.47 12.23
CA LYS A 656 -20.12 1.82 11.64
C LYS A 656 -19.19 2.87 12.25
N GLY A 657 -18.17 2.45 13.02
CA GLY A 657 -17.25 3.38 13.69
C GLY A 657 -17.87 4.24 14.78
N ARG A 658 -19.10 3.93 15.21
CA ARG A 658 -19.79 4.63 16.30
C ARG A 658 -19.60 3.86 17.59
N ARG A 659 -19.74 4.54 18.73
CA ARG A 659 -19.76 3.84 20.04
C ARG A 659 -20.79 2.73 20.02
N THR A 660 -20.36 1.54 20.44
CA THR A 660 -21.23 0.37 20.50
C THR A 660 -22.39 0.63 21.46
N THR A 661 -23.59 0.53 20.92
CA THR A 661 -24.84 0.59 21.72
C THR A 661 -25.35 -0.82 21.88
N LEU A 662 -25.66 -1.22 23.10
CA LEU A 662 -26.21 -2.54 23.39
C LEU A 662 -27.59 -2.69 22.73
N ASN A 663 -27.74 -3.73 21.93
CA ASN A 663 -29.04 -4.17 21.46
C ASN A 663 -29.69 -5.04 22.53
N GLU A 664 -30.97 -4.77 22.89
CA GLU A 664 -31.67 -5.49 23.97
C GLU A 664 -31.75 -7.00 23.74
N ASN A 665 -31.91 -7.45 22.47
CA ASN A 665 -31.95 -8.89 22.17
C ASN A 665 -30.60 -9.56 22.36
N THR A 666 -29.52 -8.96 21.87
CA THR A 666 -28.17 -9.52 22.04
C THR A 666 -27.66 -9.38 23.46
N LYS A 667 -28.07 -8.33 24.18
CA LYS A 667 -27.85 -8.19 25.63
C LYS A 667 -28.53 -9.31 26.40
N LYS A 668 -29.77 -9.65 26.01
CA LYS A 668 -30.51 -10.79 26.57
C LYS A 668 -29.78 -12.10 26.28
N ALA A 669 -29.27 -12.29 25.06
CA ALA A 669 -28.47 -13.48 24.71
C ALA A 669 -27.19 -13.60 25.55
N LEU A 670 -26.49 -12.50 25.82
CA LEU A 670 -25.35 -12.48 26.72
C LEU A 670 -25.75 -12.80 28.14
N LYS A 671 -26.88 -12.26 28.62
CA LYS A 671 -27.40 -12.56 29.97
C LYS A 671 -27.74 -14.04 30.11
N GLU A 672 -28.47 -14.62 29.15
CA GLU A 672 -28.81 -16.05 29.14
C GLU A 672 -27.55 -16.92 29.10
N LEU A 673 -26.52 -16.57 28.38
CA LEU A 673 -25.23 -17.27 28.38
C LEU A 673 -24.61 -17.25 29.79
N LEU A 674 -24.45 -16.07 30.39
CA LEU A 674 -23.87 -15.93 31.73
C LEU A 674 -24.68 -16.61 32.81
N GLU A 675 -26.01 -16.69 32.66
CA GLU A 675 -26.89 -17.39 33.57
C GLU A 675 -26.66 -18.93 33.56
N LYS A 676 -26.45 -19.50 32.36
CA LYS A 676 -26.40 -20.94 32.15
C LYS A 676 -25.01 -21.58 32.28
N ILE A 677 -23.92 -20.80 32.11
CA ILE A 677 -22.55 -21.30 32.20
C ILE A 677 -22.06 -21.45 33.64
N ASP A 678 -21.21 -22.47 33.88
CA ASP A 678 -20.59 -22.72 35.18
C ASP A 678 -19.41 -21.75 35.40
N ASN A 679 -19.57 -20.82 36.34
CA ASN A 679 -18.57 -19.83 36.71
C ASN A 679 -17.31 -20.42 37.39
N LYS A 680 -17.34 -21.65 37.81
CA LYS A 680 -16.18 -22.31 38.45
C LYS A 680 -15.23 -22.89 37.41
N ASN A 681 -15.78 -23.40 36.31
CA ASN A 681 -15.02 -24.04 35.22
C ASN A 681 -14.70 -23.10 34.05
N THR A 682 -15.05 -21.85 34.17
CA THR A 682 -14.84 -20.81 33.10
C THR A 682 -14.06 -19.66 33.63
N TYR A 683 -13.41 -18.95 32.70
CA TYR A 683 -12.97 -17.60 32.92
C TYR A 683 -13.27 -16.78 31.65
N ILE A 684 -13.60 -15.51 31.84
CA ILE A 684 -14.03 -14.63 30.76
C ILE A 684 -12.93 -13.60 30.45
N LEU A 685 -12.62 -13.41 29.17
CA LEU A 685 -11.69 -12.43 28.67
C LEU A 685 -12.44 -11.32 27.96
N ILE A 686 -12.13 -10.09 28.31
CA ILE A 686 -12.71 -8.87 27.74
C ILE A 686 -11.61 -7.88 27.35
N GLY A 687 -11.91 -6.90 26.50
CA GLY A 687 -10.98 -5.83 26.18
C GLY A 687 -10.72 -4.86 27.34
N HIS A 688 -9.65 -4.10 27.25
CA HIS A 688 -9.18 -3.20 28.31
C HIS A 688 -9.99 -1.90 28.43
N LYS A 689 -10.70 -1.49 27.39
CA LYS A 689 -11.54 -0.26 27.43
C LYS A 689 -12.85 -0.47 28.17
N MET A 690 -13.26 -1.73 28.38
CA MET A 690 -14.45 -2.13 29.15
C MET A 690 -15.71 -1.33 28.79
N GLN A 691 -16.02 -1.26 27.50
CA GLN A 691 -17.20 -0.58 26.94
C GLN A 691 -18.11 -1.59 26.22
N GLY A 692 -19.31 -1.19 25.84
CA GLY A 692 -20.23 -2.04 25.08
C GLY A 692 -20.52 -3.38 25.77
N TYR A 693 -20.45 -4.48 25.01
CA TYR A 693 -20.69 -5.84 25.53
C TYR A 693 -19.67 -6.30 26.56
N GLU A 694 -18.43 -5.80 26.48
CA GLU A 694 -17.39 -6.08 27.46
C GLU A 694 -17.76 -5.54 28.86
N ARG A 695 -18.29 -4.33 28.91
CA ARG A 695 -18.83 -3.76 30.14
C ARG A 695 -20.07 -4.49 30.61
N ALA A 696 -20.95 -4.87 29.67
CA ALA A 696 -22.17 -5.60 29.99
C ALA A 696 -21.91 -6.93 30.70
N VAL A 697 -20.79 -7.61 30.45
CA VAL A 697 -20.39 -8.82 31.18
C VAL A 697 -20.33 -8.57 32.69
N LEU A 698 -19.70 -7.48 33.10
CA LEU A 698 -19.55 -7.13 34.52
C LEU A 698 -20.87 -6.72 35.13
N ASP A 699 -21.65 -5.92 34.44
CA ASP A 699 -22.95 -5.43 34.94
C ASP A 699 -23.96 -6.57 35.08
N ILE A 700 -24.03 -7.48 34.09
CA ILE A 700 -24.91 -8.66 34.14
C ILE A 700 -24.44 -9.64 35.18
N SER A 701 -23.15 -9.82 35.38
CA SER A 701 -22.62 -10.71 36.47
C SER A 701 -23.07 -10.24 37.84
N LYS A 702 -23.10 -8.91 38.08
CA LYS A 702 -23.67 -8.33 39.30
C LYS A 702 -25.19 -8.57 39.41
N GLU A 703 -25.90 -8.32 38.33
CA GLU A 703 -27.39 -8.52 38.29
C GLU A 703 -27.76 -9.98 38.62
N LEU A 704 -27.00 -10.94 38.08
CA LEU A 704 -27.21 -12.35 38.33
C LEU A 704 -26.68 -12.83 39.71
N ASN A 705 -26.03 -11.93 40.45
CA ASN A 705 -25.31 -12.30 41.68
C ASN A 705 -24.33 -13.48 41.47
N LYS A 706 -23.72 -13.56 40.29
CA LYS A 706 -22.78 -14.59 39.86
C LYS A 706 -21.37 -14.04 39.75
N LYS A 707 -20.46 -14.51 40.56
CA LYS A 707 -19.07 -14.05 40.49
C LYS A 707 -18.29 -14.89 39.48
N PHE A 708 -18.04 -14.29 38.32
CA PHE A 708 -17.16 -14.82 37.27
C PHE A 708 -15.70 -14.40 37.48
N ASN A 709 -14.79 -15.21 36.97
CA ASN A 709 -13.40 -14.80 36.80
C ASN A 709 -13.29 -14.01 35.50
N VAL A 710 -13.32 -12.69 35.59
CA VAL A 710 -13.24 -11.78 34.42
C VAL A 710 -11.88 -11.12 34.38
N THR A 711 -11.14 -11.31 33.27
CA THR A 711 -9.81 -10.78 33.07
C THR A 711 -9.82 -9.82 31.88
N ALA A 712 -9.33 -8.60 32.09
CA ALA A 712 -9.13 -7.63 31.02
C ALA A 712 -7.82 -7.91 30.28
N VAL A 713 -7.86 -7.88 28.95
CA VAL A 713 -6.69 -8.02 28.09
C VAL A 713 -6.19 -6.62 27.74
N VAL A 714 -4.95 -6.33 28.11
CA VAL A 714 -4.36 -5.00 27.93
C VAL A 714 -3.09 -5.06 27.07
N PRO A 715 -2.80 -4.03 26.25
CA PRO A 715 -1.53 -3.93 25.54
C PRO A 715 -0.38 -3.68 26.52
N LYS A 716 0.85 -3.84 26.05
CA LYS A 716 2.08 -3.64 26.86
C LYS A 716 2.15 -2.24 27.48
N TYR A 717 1.62 -1.25 26.78
CA TYR A 717 1.54 0.13 27.23
C TYR A 717 0.11 0.63 27.20
N ILE A 718 -0.31 1.31 28.26
CA ILE A 718 -1.66 1.89 28.39
C ILE A 718 -1.58 3.34 28.88
N SER A 719 -2.66 4.10 28.62
CA SER A 719 -2.85 5.44 29.16
C SER A 719 -3.28 5.42 30.64
N GLU A 720 -3.11 6.53 31.35
CA GLU A 720 -3.62 6.70 32.72
C GLU A 720 -5.13 6.45 32.82
N ASP A 721 -5.93 6.90 31.84
CA ASP A 721 -7.38 6.68 31.84
C ASP A 721 -7.75 5.19 31.79
N VAL A 722 -7.06 4.43 30.95
CA VAL A 722 -7.26 2.97 30.91
C VAL A 722 -6.84 2.35 32.24
N LYS A 723 -5.76 2.82 32.85
CA LYS A 723 -5.32 2.38 34.18
C LYS A 723 -6.37 2.70 35.24
N GLU A 724 -6.88 3.92 35.28
CA GLU A 724 -7.92 4.34 36.22
C GLU A 724 -9.20 3.51 36.06
N ASN A 725 -9.63 3.30 34.82
CA ASN A 725 -10.78 2.45 34.51
C ASN A 725 -10.61 1.03 34.99
N LEU A 726 -9.42 0.46 34.86
CA LEU A 726 -9.09 -0.89 35.31
C LEU A 726 -8.94 -0.97 36.83
N ASP A 727 -8.37 0.06 37.46
CA ASP A 727 -8.17 0.13 38.93
C ASP A 727 -9.48 0.39 39.68
N ASN A 728 -10.33 1.24 39.14
CA ASN A 728 -11.65 1.55 39.72
C ASN A 728 -12.65 0.39 39.58
N ASN A 729 -12.34 -0.65 38.79
CA ASN A 729 -13.23 -1.75 38.55
C ASN A 729 -12.90 -2.96 39.45
N GLN A 730 -13.56 -3.03 40.61
CA GLN A 730 -13.38 -4.10 41.60
C GLN A 730 -13.92 -5.45 41.16
N ASP A 731 -14.73 -5.49 40.08
CA ASP A 731 -15.33 -6.72 39.54
C ASP A 731 -14.37 -7.49 38.65
N LEU A 732 -13.33 -6.83 38.17
CA LEU A 732 -12.22 -7.49 37.46
C LEU A 732 -11.40 -8.34 38.42
N THR A 733 -11.23 -9.61 38.08
CA THR A 733 -10.43 -10.54 38.86
C THR A 733 -8.96 -10.54 38.48
N GLY A 734 -8.61 -10.04 37.31
CA GLY A 734 -7.23 -9.97 36.82
C GLY A 734 -7.06 -9.14 35.56
N VAL A 735 -5.80 -8.97 35.21
CA VAL A 735 -5.34 -8.33 33.97
C VAL A 735 -4.36 -9.26 33.28
N TYR A 736 -4.55 -9.49 31.98
CA TYR A 736 -3.58 -10.15 31.12
C TYR A 736 -2.87 -9.12 30.26
N VAL A 737 -1.56 -9.06 30.35
CA VAL A 737 -0.75 -8.10 29.58
C VAL A 737 -0.19 -8.81 28.36
N CYS A 738 -0.61 -8.33 27.18
CA CYS A 738 -0.06 -8.78 25.92
C CYS A 738 1.35 -8.20 25.69
N PRO A 739 2.28 -8.99 25.16
CA PRO A 739 3.63 -8.52 24.85
C PRO A 739 3.64 -7.52 23.68
N ASP A 740 2.62 -7.51 22.83
CA ASP A 740 2.51 -6.58 21.70
C ASP A 740 2.14 -5.17 22.20
N PRO A 741 2.88 -4.12 21.79
CA PRO A 741 2.58 -2.76 22.22
C PRO A 741 1.36 -2.14 21.51
N SER A 742 0.91 -2.70 20.39
CA SER A 742 -0.21 -2.16 19.61
C SER A 742 -1.54 -2.77 20.03
N GLU A 743 -2.60 -1.94 20.08
CA GLU A 743 -3.95 -2.41 20.33
C GLU A 743 -4.45 -3.42 19.26
N LEU A 744 -3.96 -3.28 18.03
CA LEU A 744 -4.30 -4.18 16.92
C LEU A 744 -3.59 -5.54 17.02
N GLY A 745 -2.44 -5.59 17.69
CA GLY A 745 -1.63 -6.80 17.85
C GLY A 745 -1.97 -7.64 19.08
N ILE A 746 -2.77 -7.12 20.03
CA ILE A 746 -3.04 -7.80 21.31
C ILE A 746 -3.65 -9.20 21.14
N TYR A 747 -4.44 -9.41 20.07
CA TYR A 747 -5.09 -10.70 19.83
C TYR A 747 -4.17 -11.75 19.21
N LYS A 748 -3.02 -11.38 18.64
CA LYS A 748 -2.02 -12.36 18.16
C LYS A 748 -1.45 -13.20 19.29
N SER A 749 -1.28 -12.59 20.45
CA SER A 749 -0.82 -13.31 21.66
C SER A 749 -1.77 -14.41 22.12
N PHE A 750 -3.06 -14.27 21.79
CA PHE A 750 -4.05 -15.29 22.16
C PHE A 750 -3.88 -16.59 21.39
N ASN A 751 -3.27 -16.55 20.22
CA ASN A 751 -3.18 -17.70 19.34
C ASN A 751 -2.48 -18.88 20.02
N TYR A 752 -1.38 -18.61 20.71
CA TYR A 752 -0.58 -19.67 21.34
C TYR A 752 -1.12 -20.12 22.70
N GLU A 753 -1.70 -19.22 23.48
CA GLU A 753 -2.07 -19.52 24.86
C GLU A 753 -3.53 -19.92 25.02
N ILE A 754 -4.41 -19.43 24.15
CA ILE A 754 -5.86 -19.62 24.28
C ILE A 754 -6.45 -20.37 23.09
N PHE A 755 -6.21 -19.91 21.86
CA PHE A 755 -6.91 -20.46 20.70
C PHE A 755 -6.43 -21.84 20.27
N GLU A 756 -5.26 -22.27 20.71
CA GLU A 756 -4.81 -23.65 20.53
C GLU A 756 -5.50 -24.64 21.46
N ARG A 757 -6.22 -24.18 22.49
CA ARG A 757 -6.98 -25.03 23.38
C ARG A 757 -8.28 -25.48 22.74
N THR A 758 -8.57 -26.78 22.83
CA THR A 758 -9.75 -27.42 22.23
C THR A 758 -11.08 -26.94 22.80
N ASN A 759 -11.07 -26.36 23.99
CA ASN A 759 -12.25 -25.92 24.72
C ASN A 759 -12.45 -24.40 24.76
N SER A 760 -11.64 -23.64 24.01
CA SER A 760 -11.78 -22.15 23.93
C SER A 760 -13.02 -21.76 23.13
N VAL A 761 -13.67 -20.68 23.58
CA VAL A 761 -14.89 -20.15 22.97
C VAL A 761 -14.69 -18.65 22.69
N VAL A 762 -15.05 -18.20 21.49
CA VAL A 762 -15.06 -16.79 21.11
C VAL A 762 -16.48 -16.42 20.74
N VAL A 763 -17.00 -15.33 21.33
CA VAL A 763 -18.33 -14.81 21.04
C VAL A 763 -18.20 -13.35 20.62
N ALA A 764 -18.45 -13.06 19.34
CA ALA A 764 -18.42 -11.72 18.78
C ALA A 764 -19.85 -11.16 18.63
N PHE A 765 -20.22 -10.25 19.52
CA PHE A 765 -21.53 -9.60 19.54
C PHE A 765 -21.62 -8.41 18.60
N ASP A 766 -20.57 -7.62 18.52
CA ASP A 766 -20.44 -6.44 17.65
C ASP A 766 -18.96 -6.12 17.50
N GLY A 767 -18.62 -5.20 16.62
CA GLY A 767 -17.24 -4.74 16.46
C GLY A 767 -16.87 -4.37 15.02
N ASN A 768 -15.61 -4.01 14.86
CA ASN A 768 -14.99 -3.62 13.60
C ASN A 768 -13.73 -4.47 13.33
N SER A 769 -12.75 -3.93 12.63
CA SER A 769 -11.51 -4.62 12.24
C SER A 769 -10.80 -5.39 13.38
N PRO A 770 -10.65 -4.86 14.61
CA PRO A 770 -10.07 -5.63 15.71
C PRO A 770 -10.82 -6.93 16.02
N VAL A 771 -12.16 -6.93 16.00
CA VAL A 771 -12.95 -8.13 16.22
C VAL A 771 -12.85 -9.11 15.04
N SER A 772 -12.80 -8.60 13.80
CA SER A 772 -12.55 -9.42 12.62
C SER A 772 -11.17 -10.09 12.68
N ASN A 773 -10.15 -9.37 13.18
CA ASN A 773 -8.81 -9.93 13.42
C ASN A 773 -8.83 -10.99 14.53
N LEU A 774 -9.55 -10.74 15.63
CA LEU A 774 -9.73 -11.72 16.70
C LEU A 774 -10.35 -13.03 16.17
N ILE A 775 -11.38 -12.93 15.33
CA ILE A 775 -12.02 -14.11 14.70
C ILE A 775 -11.01 -14.84 13.79
N GLN A 776 -10.20 -14.12 13.04
CA GLN A 776 -9.16 -14.72 12.20
C GLN A 776 -8.08 -15.42 13.01
N GLU A 777 -7.60 -14.80 14.09
CA GLU A 777 -6.59 -15.39 14.95
C GLU A 777 -7.14 -16.63 15.70
N ALA A 778 -8.41 -16.60 16.13
CA ALA A 778 -9.07 -17.76 16.71
C ALA A 778 -9.16 -18.95 15.74
N LYS A 779 -9.38 -18.68 14.43
CA LYS A 779 -9.30 -19.71 13.40
C LYS A 779 -7.87 -20.22 13.20
N ASN A 780 -6.89 -19.32 13.22
CA ASN A 780 -5.47 -19.64 13.00
C ASN A 780 -4.90 -20.52 14.12
N GLY A 781 -5.49 -20.51 15.30
CA GLY A 781 -5.17 -21.35 16.48
C GLY A 781 -5.43 -22.84 16.28
N LYS A 782 -4.97 -23.40 15.14
CA LYS A 782 -5.10 -24.83 14.74
C LYS A 782 -6.56 -25.31 14.62
N GLY A 783 -7.51 -24.39 14.55
CA GLY A 783 -8.93 -24.73 14.38
C GLY A 783 -9.57 -25.33 15.64
N LYS A 784 -9.04 -25.04 16.82
CA LYS A 784 -9.53 -25.61 18.08
C LYS A 784 -10.55 -24.73 18.81
N ALA A 785 -10.49 -23.42 18.60
CA ALA A 785 -11.47 -22.49 19.16
C ALA A 785 -12.83 -22.64 18.49
N LYS A 786 -13.89 -22.59 19.25
CA LYS A 786 -15.28 -22.53 18.75
C LYS A 786 -15.71 -21.08 18.68
N ILE A 787 -16.11 -20.62 17.51
CA ILE A 787 -16.35 -19.22 17.23
C ILE A 787 -17.83 -18.99 16.89
N TYR A 788 -18.46 -18.07 17.60
CA TYR A 788 -19.85 -17.67 17.43
C TYR A 788 -19.92 -16.19 17.09
N VAL A 789 -20.59 -15.85 16.00
CA VAL A 789 -20.61 -14.49 15.46
C VAL A 789 -22.04 -14.03 15.23
N ASN A 790 -22.34 -12.83 15.67
CA ASN A 790 -23.62 -12.20 15.44
C ASN A 790 -23.83 -11.88 13.97
N SER A 791 -24.79 -12.56 13.32
CA SER A 791 -25.14 -12.37 11.91
C SER A 791 -25.92 -11.07 11.62
N ASP A 792 -26.46 -10.42 12.65
CA ASP A 792 -27.10 -9.11 12.49
C ASP A 792 -26.08 -7.98 12.27
N VAL A 793 -24.79 -8.26 12.44
CA VAL A 793 -23.67 -7.34 12.19
C VAL A 793 -22.99 -7.72 10.88
N GLU A 794 -23.28 -6.99 9.82
CA GLU A 794 -22.90 -7.31 8.43
C GLU A 794 -21.40 -7.62 8.26
N ILE A 795 -20.51 -6.78 8.79
CA ILE A 795 -19.04 -6.98 8.69
C ILE A 795 -18.57 -8.27 9.39
N LEU A 796 -19.23 -8.64 10.49
CA LEU A 796 -18.90 -9.87 11.21
C LEU A 796 -19.45 -11.08 10.48
N LYS A 797 -20.62 -10.98 9.87
CA LYS A 797 -21.21 -12.00 9.01
C LYS A 797 -20.35 -12.25 7.77
N GLU A 798 -19.96 -11.18 7.06
CA GLU A 798 -19.04 -11.31 5.91
C GLU A 798 -17.73 -11.97 6.31
N LYS A 799 -17.19 -11.63 7.47
CA LYS A 799 -15.98 -12.28 7.99
C LYS A 799 -16.24 -13.77 8.26
N ALA A 800 -17.34 -14.12 8.88
CA ALA A 800 -17.72 -15.51 9.14
C ALA A 800 -17.89 -16.30 7.83
N ASP A 801 -18.59 -15.74 6.85
CA ASP A 801 -18.80 -16.35 5.52
C ASP A 801 -17.47 -16.59 4.79
N SER A 802 -16.47 -15.73 4.97
CA SER A 802 -15.13 -15.91 4.42
C SER A 802 -14.34 -17.09 5.01
N LEU A 803 -14.81 -17.68 6.07
CA LEU A 803 -14.14 -18.73 6.85
C LEU A 803 -14.70 -20.14 6.61
N ASP A 804 -15.48 -20.34 5.52
CA ASP A 804 -15.93 -21.65 5.02
C ASP A 804 -16.60 -22.55 6.08
N GLY A 805 -17.59 -22.04 6.80
CA GLY A 805 -18.37 -22.80 7.79
C GLY A 805 -17.64 -23.13 9.10
N TYR A 806 -16.45 -22.57 9.31
CA TYR A 806 -15.71 -22.73 10.56
C TYR A 806 -16.33 -21.96 11.73
N VAL A 807 -17.11 -20.93 11.41
CA VAL A 807 -17.76 -20.03 12.36
C VAL A 807 -19.25 -20.33 12.41
N ARG A 808 -19.83 -20.39 13.59
CA ARG A 808 -21.28 -20.46 13.77
C ARG A 808 -21.89 -19.07 13.85
N LEU A 809 -22.98 -18.87 13.14
CA LEU A 809 -23.73 -17.62 13.15
C LEU A 809 -24.88 -17.72 14.16
N PHE A 810 -25.05 -16.67 14.95
CA PHE A 810 -26.25 -16.50 15.78
C PHE A 810 -26.91 -15.16 15.47
N ASP A 811 -28.21 -15.06 15.71
CA ASP A 811 -28.99 -13.84 15.53
C ASP A 811 -29.87 -13.60 16.78
N SER A 812 -30.72 -12.56 16.71
CA SER A 812 -31.63 -12.20 17.78
C SER A 812 -32.70 -13.27 18.09
N ASN A 813 -32.86 -14.28 17.23
CA ASN A 813 -33.85 -15.35 17.38
C ASN A 813 -33.22 -16.68 17.83
N THR A 814 -31.92 -16.78 17.81
CA THR A 814 -31.17 -18.00 18.13
C THR A 814 -30.81 -18.01 19.61
N SER A 815 -31.00 -19.15 20.29
CA SER A 815 -30.52 -19.31 21.67
C SER A 815 -29.01 -19.60 21.68
N LEU A 816 -28.21 -18.52 21.61
CA LEU A 816 -26.75 -18.57 21.69
C LEU A 816 -26.22 -19.44 22.83
N ALA A 817 -26.86 -19.32 24.01
CA ALA A 817 -26.46 -20.08 25.19
C ALA A 817 -26.64 -21.59 24.99
N ASN A 818 -27.74 -22.03 24.37
CA ASN A 818 -27.95 -23.46 24.10
C ASN A 818 -26.96 -24.00 23.10
N GLU A 819 -26.68 -23.29 22.00
CA GLU A 819 -25.69 -23.71 21.00
C GLU A 819 -24.28 -23.85 21.61
N ILE A 820 -23.85 -22.83 22.39
CA ILE A 820 -22.56 -22.90 23.08
C ILE A 820 -22.48 -24.09 24.01
N LEU A 821 -23.55 -24.36 24.77
CA LEU A 821 -23.61 -25.45 25.75
C LEU A 821 -23.77 -26.84 25.11
N GLU A 822 -24.37 -26.94 23.93
CA GLU A 822 -24.39 -28.19 23.15
C GLU A 822 -22.99 -28.53 22.64
N ASP A 823 -22.31 -27.51 22.10
CA ASP A 823 -20.94 -27.69 21.62
C ASP A 823 -19.91 -27.86 22.72
N ASN A 824 -20.18 -27.36 23.92
CA ASN A 824 -19.27 -27.36 25.06
C ASN A 824 -20.00 -27.86 26.35
N PRO A 825 -20.30 -29.15 26.44
CA PRO A 825 -21.05 -29.69 27.59
C PRO A 825 -20.38 -29.47 28.94
N ASN A 826 -19.06 -29.32 28.95
CA ASN A 826 -18.27 -29.02 30.16
C ASN A 826 -18.56 -27.63 30.77
N LEU A 827 -19.22 -26.72 30.02
CA LEU A 827 -19.63 -25.41 30.49
C LEU A 827 -20.97 -25.41 31.23
N LYS A 828 -21.76 -26.50 31.19
CA LYS A 828 -23.03 -26.60 31.88
C LYS A 828 -22.84 -26.60 33.37
N ILE A 829 -23.70 -25.87 34.08
CA ILE A 829 -23.84 -26.00 35.53
C ILE A 829 -24.26 -27.44 35.83
N LYS A 830 -23.45 -28.12 36.64
CA LYS A 830 -23.73 -29.50 37.08
C LYS A 830 -24.86 -29.55 38.11
#